data_41bd0263235d7764efb8d73316249c42
#
_entry.id   41bd0263235d7764efb8d73316249c42
#
_cell.length_a   1.000
_cell.length_b   1.000
_cell.length_c   1.000
_cell.angle_alpha   90.00
_cell.angle_beta   90.00
_cell.angle_gamma   90.00
#
_symmetry.space_group_name_H-M   'P 1'
#
loop_
_entity.id
_entity.type
_entity.pdbx_description
1 polymer ?
#
loop_
_entity_poly.entity_id
_entity_poly.type
_entity_poly.pdbx_seq_one_letter_code
_entity_poly.pdbx_strand_id
1 'polypeptide(L)'
;MRDRRSLQTQAPFCDILEKIMDTMIRKMPAVALRGMVILPGMIAHFDVSRTKSIRAVEESMMDEQHIFLVAQRDIEKENPDVSDVYKIGTIAEVKQVIKLQNNIVRILVEGKERAELSAFLDCPDYLYAEVICFDEEVDEGLHEEVQQAMIRALQETFGKYLVVNPKLGKDLQRHVNEMEDLQKLMDILANNLPLRYEEKQKILEAVSLTERYEVLMAQLLMEIEVTAIKNDLQKKVKERVDKNQKEYILREQMKVIREELGEDNTESDAEGYLEALKKLKADKEVKDKIRKEIDRFKNISPNSSESAVTRGYIETLLELPWDKTSKDNCDIKNAERVLEEDHYGLEKVKERMLEFLAVRNLTSKGESPIICLVGPPGTGKTSIARSVAKALDKKYVRICLGGVRDEAEIRGHRKTYVGAMPGRIANGLKSAGVKNPLMLLDEIDKMSNDYKGDPSSAMLEVLDSEQNNKFRDHYVELPLDLSEVLFIATANSVQNIPKPLLDRMELIEVTSYTENEKLHIAKKHLFDKQLERNGLKPGELTVSDKALSAVIRGYTREAGVRNLERKLGEICRKAAREIYESEKKAVKVTEQNLAKYLGKKKYGFDKRNEQDEIGVVRGLAWTSVGGDTLEIEVNIMPGKGEFKLTGQLGDVMKESAQAGISYIRSVSEEYNIPKDFFKENDIHIHIPEGATPKDGPSAGITMTTAMLSAITKNPVRADVAMTGEITLRGRVLPIGGLKEKILAAKNAGIKTVCIPKKNEKDVEEISMEIKKGLEIVFVEQIAEVLDVALVK
;
A
#
# COMPACT_ATOMS: atom_id res chain seq x y z
N MET A 1 -42.76 -26.43 64.22
CA MET A 1 -41.54 -26.18 65.00
C MET A 1 -40.33 -26.62 64.18
N ARG A 2 -39.36 -25.74 63.97
CA ARG A 2 -38.13 -25.77 63.17
C ARG A 2 -38.33 -25.02 61.86
N ASP A 3 -37.63 -24.03 61.39
CA ASP A 3 -36.59 -23.22 61.96
C ASP A 3 -36.69 -21.83 61.35
N ARG A 4 -36.87 -20.78 62.16
CA ARG A 4 -36.72 -19.40 61.76
C ARG A 4 -35.45 -18.87 62.41
N ARG A 5 -34.26 -19.24 61.87
CA ARG A 5 -32.96 -18.66 62.26
C ARG A 5 -31.94 -18.83 61.12
N SER A 6 -32.11 -18.10 59.99
CA SER A 6 -31.03 -17.95 59.00
C SER A 6 -31.18 -16.73 58.08
N LEU A 7 -31.82 -15.66 58.54
CA LEU A 7 -32.03 -14.45 57.74
C LEU A 7 -31.57 -13.14 58.42
N GLN A 8 -30.63 -13.21 59.40
CA GLN A 8 -30.16 -12.03 60.10
C GLN A 8 -28.65 -11.79 60.01
N THR A 9 -27.90 -12.44 59.07
CA THR A 9 -26.43 -12.27 58.95
C THR A 9 -26.00 -11.76 57.56
N GLN A 10 -26.92 -11.31 56.73
CA GLN A 10 -26.57 -10.73 55.43
C GLN A 10 -26.60 -9.18 55.34
N ALA A 11 -27.20 -8.50 56.31
CA ALA A 11 -27.31 -7.05 56.32
C ALA A 11 -25.97 -6.29 56.52
N PRO A 12 -25.03 -6.74 57.38
CA PRO A 12 -23.79 -6.00 57.56
C PRO A 12 -22.78 -6.16 56.41
N PHE A 13 -22.92 -7.16 55.57
CA PHE A 13 -21.99 -7.39 54.46
C PHE A 13 -22.34 -6.51 53.24
N CYS A 14 -23.62 -6.22 52.97
CA CYS A 14 -24.08 -5.30 51.94
C CYS A 14 -23.70 -3.84 52.26
N ASP A 15 -23.90 -3.42 53.52
CA ASP A 15 -23.54 -2.06 53.97
C ASP A 15 -22.01 -1.82 53.98
N ILE A 16 -21.22 -2.86 54.15
CA ILE A 16 -19.76 -2.79 54.06
C ILE A 16 -19.31 -2.75 52.63
N LEU A 17 -19.92 -3.54 51.71
CA LEU A 17 -19.66 -3.51 50.27
C LEU A 17 -20.12 -2.20 49.63
N GLU A 18 -21.28 -1.64 50.00
CA GLU A 18 -21.74 -0.32 49.55
C GLU A 18 -20.80 0.79 50.08
N LYS A 19 -20.33 0.74 51.31
CA LYS A 19 -19.35 1.70 51.84
C LYS A 19 -17.96 1.56 51.23
N ILE A 20 -17.51 0.36 50.87
CA ILE A 20 -16.25 0.14 50.14
C ILE A 20 -16.41 0.64 48.71
N MET A 21 -17.53 0.39 48.06
CA MET A 21 -17.82 0.93 46.71
C MET A 21 -17.95 2.46 46.73
N ASP A 22 -18.59 3.08 47.73
CA ASP A 22 -18.66 4.54 47.87
C ASP A 22 -17.29 5.20 48.13
N THR A 23 -16.33 4.48 48.73
CA THR A 23 -14.96 4.99 48.97
C THR A 23 -14.08 4.88 47.70
N MET A 24 -14.42 4.05 46.76
CA MET A 24 -13.68 3.88 45.49
C MET A 24 -14.18 4.80 44.36
N ILE A 25 -15.40 5.33 44.48
CA ILE A 25 -15.96 6.21 43.44
C ILE A 25 -15.66 7.66 43.80
N ARG A 26 -14.95 8.35 42.90
CA ARG A 26 -14.68 9.79 43.04
C ARG A 26 -15.30 10.55 41.88
N LYS A 27 -15.76 11.78 42.18
CA LYS A 27 -16.30 12.69 41.15
C LYS A 27 -15.39 13.92 41.08
N MET A 28 -14.89 14.21 39.88
CA MET A 28 -13.96 15.32 39.72
C MET A 28 -13.98 15.90 38.30
N PRO A 29 -13.49 17.14 38.13
CA PRO A 29 -13.29 17.71 36.83
C PRO A 29 -12.36 16.83 35.96
N ALA A 30 -12.66 16.75 34.64
CA ALA A 30 -11.88 15.92 33.71
C ALA A 30 -11.42 16.71 32.50
N VAL A 31 -10.27 16.31 31.96
CA VAL A 31 -9.74 16.83 30.69
C VAL A 31 -9.37 15.68 29.77
N ALA A 32 -9.92 15.74 28.56
CA ALA A 32 -9.58 14.81 27.48
C ALA A 32 -8.33 15.30 26.74
N LEU A 33 -7.25 14.51 26.84
CA LEU A 33 -5.94 14.81 26.29
C LEU A 33 -5.82 14.36 24.82
N ARG A 34 -5.17 15.17 23.99
CA ARG A 34 -4.91 14.86 22.58
C ARG A 34 -3.47 14.37 22.39
N GLY A 35 -3.31 13.11 21.96
CA GLY A 35 -2.00 12.55 21.63
C GLY A 35 -1.02 12.49 22.80
N MET A 36 -1.52 12.50 24.03
CA MET A 36 -0.73 12.45 25.26
C MET A 36 -1.42 11.57 26.30
N VAL A 37 -0.63 10.86 27.07
CA VAL A 37 -1.05 10.07 28.22
C VAL A 37 -0.19 10.47 29.40
N ILE A 38 -0.81 10.72 30.54
CA ILE A 38 -0.13 10.97 31.82
C ILE A 38 -0.14 9.66 32.59
N LEU A 39 1.03 9.22 33.01
CA LEU A 39 1.19 8.03 33.85
C LEU A 39 1.38 8.43 35.34
N PRO A 40 1.10 7.56 36.27
CA PRO A 40 1.45 7.80 37.70
C PRO A 40 2.92 8.15 37.86
N GLY A 41 3.21 9.10 38.76
CA GLY A 41 4.57 9.62 38.97
C GLY A 41 5.10 10.53 37.85
N MET A 42 4.36 10.73 36.78
CA MET A 42 4.77 11.61 35.68
C MET A 42 4.48 13.07 36.00
N ILE A 43 5.50 13.93 35.88
CA ILE A 43 5.33 15.37 35.96
C ILE A 43 5.36 15.89 34.50
N ALA A 44 4.28 16.50 34.10
CA ALA A 44 4.17 17.01 32.70
C ALA A 44 3.50 18.39 32.67
N HIS A 45 3.90 19.17 31.68
CA HIS A 45 3.21 20.41 31.34
C HIS A 45 2.61 20.31 29.94
N PHE A 46 1.41 20.83 29.78
CA PHE A 46 0.74 20.90 28.48
C PHE A 46 -0.22 22.10 28.42
N ASP A 47 -0.56 22.47 27.20
CA ASP A 47 -1.39 23.61 26.91
C ASP A 47 -2.84 23.19 26.70
N VAL A 48 -3.75 23.87 27.36
CA VAL A 48 -5.20 23.66 27.27
C VAL A 48 -5.81 24.86 26.58
N SER A 49 -6.53 24.61 25.48
CA SER A 49 -7.15 25.67 24.66
C SER A 49 -8.68 25.60 24.57
N ARG A 50 -9.27 24.43 24.85
CA ARG A 50 -10.73 24.25 24.82
C ARG A 50 -11.38 24.89 26.04
N THR A 51 -12.44 25.65 25.81
CA THR A 51 -13.16 26.37 26.89
C THR A 51 -13.63 25.44 28.01
N LYS A 52 -14.19 24.27 27.68
CA LYS A 52 -14.61 23.27 28.68
C LYS A 52 -13.43 22.74 29.50
N SER A 53 -12.31 22.47 28.85
CA SER A 53 -11.11 21.97 29.53
C SER A 53 -10.45 23.05 30.40
N ILE A 54 -10.47 24.32 29.98
CA ILE A 54 -9.99 25.45 30.79
C ILE A 54 -10.83 25.59 32.06
N ARG A 55 -12.17 25.50 31.93
CA ARG A 55 -13.08 25.55 33.07
C ARG A 55 -12.89 24.37 34.03
N ALA A 56 -12.67 23.16 33.48
CA ALA A 56 -12.35 21.99 34.31
C ALA A 56 -11.09 22.20 35.15
N VAL A 57 -10.06 22.82 34.57
CA VAL A 57 -8.81 23.15 35.29
C VAL A 57 -9.06 24.25 36.34
N GLU A 58 -9.83 25.28 36.02
CA GLU A 58 -10.15 26.35 36.98
C GLU A 58 -10.95 25.81 38.18
N GLU A 59 -11.91 24.91 37.93
CA GLU A 59 -12.70 24.25 38.95
C GLU A 59 -11.85 23.35 39.85
N SER A 60 -10.95 22.54 39.24
CA SER A 60 -10.04 21.70 39.99
C SER A 60 -9.14 22.48 40.97
N MET A 61 -8.78 23.74 40.61
CA MET A 61 -7.99 24.60 41.47
C MET A 61 -8.77 25.18 42.69
N MET A 62 -10.12 25.17 42.61
CA MET A 62 -10.98 25.60 43.72
C MET A 62 -11.33 24.46 44.67
N ASP A 63 -11.22 23.23 44.22
CA ASP A 63 -11.40 22.00 44.97
C ASP A 63 -10.02 21.34 45.19
N GLU A 64 -9.89 20.20 45.74
CA GLU A 64 -8.66 19.48 46.21
C GLU A 64 -7.46 19.47 45.22
N GLN A 65 -7.46 20.26 44.16
CA GLN A 65 -6.45 20.34 43.06
C GLN A 65 -6.32 19.04 42.27
N HIS A 66 -7.28 18.15 42.36
CA HIS A 66 -7.31 16.92 41.62
C HIS A 66 -8.08 17.07 40.30
N ILE A 67 -7.58 16.44 39.26
CA ILE A 67 -8.20 16.42 37.91
C ILE A 67 -8.03 15.05 37.31
N PHE A 68 -9.07 14.56 36.63
CA PHE A 68 -8.97 13.32 35.86
C PHE A 68 -8.51 13.58 34.45
N LEU A 69 -7.42 12.95 34.07
CA LEU A 69 -6.79 13.09 32.76
C LEU A 69 -6.96 11.79 31.96
N VAL A 70 -7.64 11.86 30.82
CA VAL A 70 -7.92 10.69 29.97
C VAL A 70 -7.56 10.99 28.52
N ALA A 71 -6.90 10.07 27.83
CA ALA A 71 -6.53 10.26 26.44
C ALA A 71 -7.73 10.06 25.49
N GLN A 72 -7.77 10.84 24.41
CA GLN A 72 -8.73 10.66 23.32
C GLN A 72 -8.27 9.53 22.39
N ARG A 73 -9.22 8.75 21.88
CA ARG A 73 -8.98 7.77 20.81
C ARG A 73 -8.85 8.46 19.45
N ASP A 74 -9.71 9.44 19.19
CA ASP A 74 -9.67 10.25 17.99
C ASP A 74 -9.20 11.67 18.33
N ILE A 75 -8.01 12.03 17.87
CA ILE A 75 -7.34 13.30 18.18
C ILE A 75 -8.08 14.50 17.55
N GLU A 76 -8.82 14.28 16.44
CA GLU A 76 -9.46 15.35 15.68
C GLU A 76 -10.82 15.79 16.28
N LYS A 77 -11.43 14.97 17.11
CA LYS A 77 -12.75 15.28 17.68
C LYS A 77 -12.68 16.41 18.71
N GLU A 78 -13.44 17.47 18.48
CA GLU A 78 -13.40 18.66 19.36
C GLU A 78 -14.12 18.49 20.69
N ASN A 79 -15.30 17.82 20.69
CA ASN A 79 -16.10 17.53 21.88
C ASN A 79 -16.19 15.99 22.07
N PRO A 80 -15.29 15.37 22.78
CA PRO A 80 -15.32 13.93 22.99
C PRO A 80 -16.39 13.50 24.00
N ASP A 81 -17.08 12.40 23.67
CA ASP A 81 -17.97 11.66 24.55
C ASP A 81 -17.22 10.48 25.21
N VAL A 82 -17.90 9.75 26.10
CA VAL A 82 -17.34 8.56 26.78
C VAL A 82 -16.78 7.53 25.79
N SER A 83 -17.42 7.37 24.62
CA SER A 83 -16.95 6.45 23.58
C SER A 83 -15.70 6.91 22.83
N ASP A 84 -15.36 8.19 22.91
CA ASP A 84 -14.23 8.81 22.18
C ASP A 84 -12.96 8.87 23.00
N VAL A 85 -13.03 8.53 24.28
CA VAL A 85 -11.89 8.48 25.19
C VAL A 85 -11.56 7.04 25.58
N TYR A 86 -10.38 6.85 26.09
CA TYR A 86 -10.01 5.57 26.69
C TYR A 86 -10.73 5.39 28.03
N LYS A 87 -10.90 4.13 28.46
CA LYS A 87 -11.60 3.87 29.72
C LYS A 87 -10.74 4.18 30.94
N ILE A 88 -9.45 3.91 30.85
CA ILE A 88 -8.51 4.11 31.96
C ILE A 88 -7.73 5.40 31.72
N GLY A 89 -7.73 6.25 32.72
CA GLY A 89 -7.02 7.50 32.81
C GLY A 89 -6.23 7.62 34.09
N THR A 90 -5.75 8.81 34.36
CA THR A 90 -4.93 9.11 35.55
C THR A 90 -5.53 10.27 36.34
N ILE A 91 -5.71 10.11 37.63
CA ILE A 91 -5.97 11.20 38.55
C ILE A 91 -4.66 11.94 38.76
N ALA A 92 -4.64 13.22 38.46
CA ALA A 92 -3.44 14.05 38.56
C ALA A 92 -3.69 15.24 39.49
N GLU A 93 -2.66 15.67 40.20
CA GLU A 93 -2.66 16.88 41.01
C GLU A 93 -2.13 18.04 40.18
N VAL A 94 -2.90 19.13 40.10
CA VAL A 94 -2.51 20.37 39.41
C VAL A 94 -1.57 21.18 40.29
N LYS A 95 -0.30 21.22 39.90
CA LYS A 95 0.75 21.94 40.69
C LYS A 95 0.83 23.43 40.36
N GLN A 96 0.62 23.77 39.09
CA GLN A 96 0.74 25.14 38.60
C GLN A 96 -0.14 25.41 37.39
N VAL A 97 -0.74 26.58 37.32
CA VAL A 97 -1.54 27.06 36.20
C VAL A 97 -1.01 28.40 35.75
N ILE A 98 -0.68 28.54 34.47
CA ILE A 98 -0.15 29.77 33.89
C ILE A 98 -1.07 30.18 32.71
N LYS A 99 -1.69 31.34 32.83
CA LYS A 99 -2.50 31.90 31.70
C LYS A 99 -1.59 32.52 30.65
N LEU A 100 -1.66 32.05 29.42
CA LEU A 100 -0.94 32.56 28.26
C LEU A 100 -1.83 33.49 27.41
N GLN A 101 -1.24 34.14 26.41
CA GLN A 101 -2.00 34.93 25.44
C GLN A 101 -2.91 34.00 24.59
N ASN A 102 -3.99 34.57 24.00
CA ASN A 102 -4.95 33.83 23.15
C ASN A 102 -5.79 32.75 23.85
N ASN A 103 -6.18 32.98 25.09
CA ASN A 103 -7.04 32.06 25.85
C ASN A 103 -6.47 30.62 25.98
N ILE A 104 -5.16 30.48 26.02
CA ILE A 104 -4.43 29.23 26.25
C ILE A 104 -3.99 29.21 27.71
N VAL A 105 -4.20 28.09 28.37
CA VAL A 105 -3.76 27.86 29.76
C VAL A 105 -2.75 26.74 29.78
N ARG A 106 -1.54 27.03 30.24
CA ARG A 106 -0.50 26.01 30.50
C ARG A 106 -0.63 25.49 31.91
N ILE A 107 -0.72 24.20 32.06
CA ILE A 107 -0.81 23.54 33.33
C ILE A 107 0.38 22.61 33.56
N LEU A 108 0.85 22.57 34.82
CA LEU A 108 1.80 21.58 35.30
C LEU A 108 1.04 20.60 36.21
N VAL A 109 1.09 19.32 35.87
CA VAL A 109 0.40 18.28 36.60
C VAL A 109 1.36 17.19 37.02
N GLU A 110 1.05 16.53 38.13
CA GLU A 110 1.69 15.32 38.59
C GLU A 110 0.68 14.18 38.63
N GLY A 111 0.87 13.12 37.82
CA GLY A 111 0.03 11.92 37.85
C GLY A 111 0.14 11.22 39.19
N LYS A 112 -0.98 10.87 39.82
CA LYS A 112 -1.00 10.22 41.16
C LYS A 112 -1.39 8.76 41.05
N GLU A 113 -2.58 8.48 40.62
CA GLU A 113 -3.19 7.15 40.63
C GLU A 113 -3.97 6.86 39.36
N ARG A 114 -4.10 5.58 39.02
CA ARG A 114 -4.91 5.12 37.87
C ARG A 114 -6.38 5.08 38.27
N ALA A 115 -7.28 5.44 37.38
CA ALA A 115 -8.71 5.31 37.59
C ALA A 115 -9.45 4.95 36.31
N GLU A 116 -10.55 4.19 36.46
CA GLU A 116 -11.45 3.86 35.34
C GLU A 116 -12.57 4.89 35.26
N LEU A 117 -12.83 5.39 34.05
CA LEU A 117 -13.95 6.27 33.80
C LEU A 117 -15.25 5.47 33.78
N SER A 118 -16.13 5.72 34.74
CA SER A 118 -17.47 5.13 34.78
C SER A 118 -18.43 5.88 33.87
N ALA A 119 -18.54 7.19 34.01
CA ALA A 119 -19.38 8.05 33.20
C ALA A 119 -18.92 9.50 33.24
N PHE A 120 -19.30 10.26 32.21
CA PHE A 120 -19.32 11.71 32.30
C PHE A 120 -20.69 12.16 32.85
N LEU A 121 -20.65 12.92 33.94
CA LEU A 121 -21.84 13.46 34.54
C LEU A 121 -22.29 14.71 33.81
N ASP A 122 -23.60 14.97 33.82
CA ASP A 122 -24.21 16.08 33.08
C ASP A 122 -23.78 17.42 33.70
N CYS A 123 -22.78 18.05 33.09
CA CYS A 123 -22.30 19.37 33.42
C CYS A 123 -22.13 20.19 32.14
N PRO A 124 -22.91 21.26 31.90
CA PRO A 124 -22.86 22.02 30.67
C PRO A 124 -21.56 22.79 30.46
N ASP A 125 -20.86 23.13 31.54
CA ASP A 125 -19.73 24.06 31.54
C ASP A 125 -18.38 23.39 31.33
N TYR A 126 -18.18 22.17 31.82
CA TYR A 126 -16.95 21.39 31.69
C TYR A 126 -17.20 19.88 31.73
N LEU A 127 -16.18 19.08 31.47
CA LEU A 127 -16.29 17.63 31.63
C LEU A 127 -16.15 17.28 33.10
N TYR A 128 -17.15 16.65 33.68
CA TYR A 128 -17.16 16.17 35.04
C TYR A 128 -17.27 14.65 35.04
N ALA A 129 -16.25 13.98 35.54
CA ALA A 129 -16.14 12.53 35.46
C ALA A 129 -16.46 11.88 36.79
N GLU A 130 -17.17 10.77 36.71
CA GLU A 130 -17.27 9.79 37.77
C GLU A 130 -16.26 8.70 37.51
N VAL A 131 -15.30 8.50 38.36
CA VAL A 131 -14.17 7.59 38.21
C VAL A 131 -14.09 6.60 39.35
N ILE A 132 -13.69 5.38 39.05
CA ILE A 132 -13.45 4.30 40.00
C ILE A 132 -11.93 4.20 40.20
N CYS A 133 -11.48 4.49 41.39
CA CYS A 133 -10.06 4.32 41.78
C CYS A 133 -9.78 2.83 41.89
N PHE A 134 -8.68 2.38 41.32
CA PHE A 134 -8.21 1.03 41.57
C PHE A 134 -7.59 0.97 42.94
N ASP A 135 -8.11 0.08 43.78
CA ASP A 135 -7.35 -0.33 44.97
C ASP A 135 -6.07 -1.01 44.47
N GLU A 136 -4.95 -0.77 45.13
CA GLU A 136 -3.71 -1.45 44.78
C GLU A 136 -3.87 -2.96 45.12
N GLU A 137 -4.59 -3.68 44.24
CA GLU A 137 -4.64 -5.12 44.35
C GLU A 137 -3.22 -5.64 44.06
N VAL A 138 -2.55 -5.97 45.14
CA VAL A 138 -1.44 -6.92 45.09
C VAL A 138 -2.04 -8.19 44.48
N ASP A 139 -1.60 -8.55 43.24
CA ASP A 139 -1.99 -9.81 42.59
C ASP A 139 -1.92 -10.92 43.67
N GLU A 140 -3.07 -11.43 44.09
CA GLU A 140 -3.16 -12.53 45.07
C GLU A 140 -2.43 -13.74 44.48
N GLY A 141 -1.15 -13.91 44.81
CA GLY A 141 -0.27 -14.96 44.29
C GLY A 141 1.08 -14.48 43.79
N LEU A 142 1.35 -13.19 43.71
CA LEU A 142 2.67 -12.68 43.35
C LEU A 142 3.61 -12.76 44.55
N HIS A 143 4.27 -13.91 44.73
CA HIS A 143 5.25 -14.11 45.81
C HIS A 143 6.39 -13.09 45.69
N GLU A 144 6.92 -12.65 46.80
CA GLU A 144 8.00 -11.66 46.90
C GLU A 144 9.22 -12.05 46.04
N GLU A 145 9.51 -13.35 45.97
CA GLU A 145 10.58 -13.90 45.12
C GLU A 145 10.34 -13.63 43.60
N VAL A 146 9.09 -13.69 43.13
CA VAL A 146 8.72 -13.41 41.74
C VAL A 146 8.82 -11.91 41.47
N GLN A 147 8.36 -11.08 42.41
CA GLN A 147 8.52 -9.62 42.25
C GLN A 147 9.99 -9.21 42.16
N GLN A 148 10.85 -9.79 43.00
CA GLN A 148 12.29 -9.54 42.94
C GLN A 148 12.92 -10.03 41.62
N ALA A 149 12.46 -11.17 41.09
CA ALA A 149 12.90 -11.65 39.77
C ALA A 149 12.49 -10.69 38.64
N MET A 150 11.27 -10.16 38.67
CA MET A 150 10.76 -9.17 37.72
C MET A 150 11.55 -7.84 37.81
N ILE A 151 11.85 -7.36 39.02
CA ILE A 151 12.67 -6.16 39.23
C ILE A 151 14.03 -6.34 38.58
N ARG A 152 14.71 -7.45 38.88
CA ARG A 152 16.05 -7.73 38.31
C ARG A 152 16.01 -7.81 36.77
N ALA A 153 15.00 -8.47 36.20
CA ALA A 153 14.84 -8.57 34.76
C ALA A 153 14.63 -7.21 34.09
N LEU A 154 13.82 -6.32 34.70
CA LEU A 154 13.63 -4.95 34.22
C LEU A 154 14.91 -4.14 34.32
N GLN A 155 15.61 -4.20 35.43
CA GLN A 155 16.89 -3.49 35.66
C GLN A 155 17.95 -3.95 34.64
N GLU A 156 18.07 -5.26 34.41
CA GLU A 156 19.01 -5.83 33.44
C GLU A 156 18.66 -5.40 32.00
N THR A 157 17.37 -5.48 31.63
CA THR A 157 16.92 -5.12 30.29
C THR A 157 17.06 -3.62 30.06
N PHE A 158 16.76 -2.80 31.05
CA PHE A 158 17.00 -1.36 31.00
C PHE A 158 18.50 -1.03 30.90
N GLY A 159 19.35 -1.80 31.55
CA GLY A 159 20.80 -1.71 31.37
C GLY A 159 21.23 -1.93 29.89
N LYS A 160 20.63 -2.90 29.22
CA LYS A 160 20.84 -3.13 27.78
C LYS A 160 20.34 -1.95 26.93
N TYR A 161 19.20 -1.36 27.30
CA TYR A 161 18.67 -0.17 26.64
C TYR A 161 19.62 1.04 26.76
N LEU A 162 20.23 1.25 27.93
CA LEU A 162 21.20 2.34 28.13
C LEU A 162 22.48 2.17 27.30
N VAL A 163 22.89 0.94 26.99
CA VAL A 163 24.02 0.68 26.10
C VAL A 163 23.76 1.20 24.68
N VAL A 164 22.53 1.04 24.18
CA VAL A 164 22.15 1.52 22.85
C VAL A 164 21.71 2.98 22.87
N ASN A 165 21.32 3.54 24.04
CA ASN A 165 20.91 4.93 24.22
C ASN A 165 21.66 5.64 25.37
N PRO A 166 22.96 5.95 25.20
CA PRO A 166 23.78 6.53 26.26
C PRO A 166 23.40 7.98 26.66
N LYS A 167 22.40 8.59 26.02
CA LYS A 167 21.92 9.95 26.33
C LYS A 167 21.05 10.02 27.59
N LEU A 168 20.46 8.92 28.01
CA LEU A 168 19.73 8.82 29.26
C LEU A 168 20.73 8.73 30.42
N GLY A 169 20.97 9.80 31.13
CA GLY A 169 22.05 10.01 32.08
C GLY A 169 22.26 8.90 33.12
N LYS A 170 23.48 8.84 33.66
CA LYS A 170 23.88 7.86 34.70
C LYS A 170 23.07 7.97 35.97
N ASP A 171 22.44 9.10 36.25
CA ASP A 171 21.60 9.33 37.41
C ASP A 171 20.32 8.51 37.37
N LEU A 172 19.69 8.41 36.18
CA LEU A 172 18.51 7.56 36.02
C LEU A 172 18.85 6.08 36.17
N GLN A 173 20.02 5.65 35.69
CA GLN A 173 20.49 4.27 35.91
C GLN A 173 20.66 3.92 37.35
N ARG A 174 21.26 4.84 38.14
CA ARG A 174 21.42 4.64 39.58
C ARG A 174 20.06 4.54 40.27
N HIS A 175 19.14 5.46 39.95
CA HIS A 175 17.80 5.48 40.53
C HIS A 175 17.01 4.19 40.23
N VAL A 176 17.07 3.70 39.00
CA VAL A 176 16.45 2.43 38.60
C VAL A 176 17.07 1.23 39.30
N ASN A 177 18.40 1.22 39.50
CA ASN A 177 19.07 0.10 40.17
C ASN A 177 18.84 0.07 41.70
N GLU A 178 18.56 1.21 42.32
CA GLU A 178 18.30 1.34 43.75
C GLU A 178 16.81 1.11 44.12
N MET A 179 15.94 0.94 43.09
CA MET A 179 14.49 0.78 43.33
C MET A 179 14.16 -0.67 43.66
N GLU A 180 13.52 -0.86 44.83
CA GLU A 180 13.07 -2.17 45.31
C GLU A 180 11.56 -2.40 45.15
N ASP A 181 10.81 -1.37 44.80
CA ASP A 181 9.37 -1.41 44.57
C ASP A 181 9.08 -1.62 43.07
N LEU A 182 8.46 -2.76 42.73
CA LEU A 182 8.18 -3.15 41.34
C LEU A 182 7.25 -2.15 40.64
N GLN A 183 6.23 -1.66 41.33
CA GLN A 183 5.25 -0.74 40.76
C GLN A 183 5.91 0.60 40.40
N LYS A 184 6.64 1.18 41.35
CA LYS A 184 7.37 2.44 41.13
C LYS A 184 8.44 2.30 40.07
N LEU A 185 9.13 1.16 40.03
CA LEU A 185 10.13 0.87 38.99
C LEU A 185 9.49 0.87 37.60
N MET A 186 8.35 0.19 37.43
CA MET A 186 7.64 0.16 36.14
C MET A 186 7.16 1.54 35.72
N ASP A 187 6.61 2.33 36.63
CA ASP A 187 6.15 3.69 36.32
C ASP A 187 7.33 4.62 35.95
N ILE A 188 8.46 4.52 36.65
CA ILE A 188 9.69 5.26 36.29
C ILE A 188 10.19 4.89 34.90
N LEU A 189 10.23 3.60 34.58
CA LEU A 189 10.66 3.14 33.27
C LEU A 189 9.70 3.63 32.17
N ALA A 190 8.39 3.46 32.36
CA ALA A 190 7.38 3.89 31.39
C ALA A 190 7.39 5.41 31.14
N ASN A 191 7.70 6.20 32.17
CA ASN A 191 7.82 7.66 32.06
C ASN A 191 9.04 8.09 31.25
N ASN A 192 10.16 7.37 31.36
CA ASN A 192 11.43 7.74 30.74
C ASN A 192 11.68 7.10 29.36
N LEU A 193 10.87 6.13 28.95
CA LEU A 193 10.93 5.56 27.61
C LEU A 193 10.26 6.49 26.59
N PRO A 194 10.81 6.65 25.36
CA PRO A 194 10.26 7.50 24.32
C PRO A 194 9.10 6.83 23.56
N LEU A 195 8.15 6.29 24.31
CA LEU A 195 7.00 5.57 23.79
C LEU A 195 5.96 6.53 23.19
N ARG A 196 5.24 6.07 22.17
CA ARG A 196 4.07 6.77 21.64
C ARG A 196 2.94 6.77 22.66
N TYR A 197 1.99 7.71 22.51
CA TYR A 197 0.90 7.83 23.47
C TYR A 197 0.01 6.57 23.51
N GLU A 198 -0.19 5.88 22.37
CA GLU A 198 -0.92 4.61 22.32
C GLU A 198 -0.22 3.48 23.09
N GLU A 199 1.11 3.47 23.07
CA GLU A 199 1.93 2.49 23.79
C GLU A 199 1.92 2.79 25.30
N LYS A 200 2.00 4.06 25.67
CA LYS A 200 1.83 4.50 27.07
C LYS A 200 0.43 4.21 27.58
N GLN A 201 -0.59 4.34 26.72
CA GLN A 201 -1.96 4.01 27.11
C GLN A 201 -2.12 2.51 27.41
N LYS A 202 -1.49 1.62 26.63
CA LYS A 202 -1.50 0.18 26.92
C LYS A 202 -0.87 -0.15 28.27
N ILE A 203 0.20 0.55 28.65
CA ILE A 203 0.83 0.39 29.97
C ILE A 203 -0.08 0.93 31.07
N LEU A 204 -0.84 2.00 30.79
CA LEU A 204 -1.80 2.57 31.73
C LEU A 204 -3.00 1.63 31.94
N GLU A 205 -3.48 0.99 30.86
CA GLU A 205 -4.62 0.05 30.85
C GLU A 205 -4.30 -1.28 31.53
N ALA A 206 -3.03 -1.67 31.59
CA ALA A 206 -2.60 -2.86 32.31
C ALA A 206 -2.68 -2.60 33.82
N VAL A 207 -3.81 -2.98 34.42
CA VAL A 207 -4.11 -2.74 35.85
C VAL A 207 -3.29 -3.69 36.74
N SER A 208 -3.26 -5.00 36.41
CA SER A 208 -2.48 -6.01 37.11
C SER A 208 -0.97 -5.76 36.95
N LEU A 209 -0.20 -5.99 38.03
CA LEU A 209 1.26 -5.83 38.00
C LEU A 209 1.93 -6.78 37.01
N THR A 210 1.41 -8.00 36.89
CA THR A 210 1.94 -9.00 35.97
C THR A 210 1.72 -8.59 34.51
N GLU A 211 0.51 -8.16 34.17
CA GLU A 211 0.18 -7.69 32.81
C GLU A 211 0.99 -6.45 32.46
N ARG A 212 1.10 -5.51 33.40
CA ARG A 212 1.91 -4.29 33.20
C ARG A 212 3.38 -4.61 33.00
N TYR A 213 3.91 -5.58 33.73
CA TYR A 213 5.29 -6.05 33.54
C TYR A 213 5.48 -6.62 32.12
N GLU A 214 4.57 -7.47 31.64
CA GLU A 214 4.65 -8.07 30.32
C GLU A 214 4.58 -7.01 29.20
N VAL A 215 3.64 -6.08 29.30
CA VAL A 215 3.49 -4.99 28.34
C VAL A 215 4.72 -4.09 28.34
N LEU A 216 5.20 -3.68 29.51
CA LEU A 216 6.37 -2.81 29.61
C LEU A 216 7.65 -3.50 29.12
N MET A 217 7.84 -4.78 29.46
CA MET A 217 8.99 -5.55 29.03
C MET A 217 9.00 -5.71 27.50
N ALA A 218 7.84 -6.00 26.90
CA ALA A 218 7.72 -6.09 25.44
C ALA A 218 8.07 -4.76 24.75
N GLN A 219 7.58 -3.63 25.29
CA GLN A 219 7.90 -2.30 24.77
C GLN A 219 9.39 -1.97 24.93
N LEU A 220 9.98 -2.28 26.07
CA LEU A 220 11.39 -2.03 26.32
C LEU A 220 12.30 -2.83 25.38
N LEU A 221 11.98 -4.10 25.12
CA LEU A 221 12.71 -4.93 24.15
C LEU A 221 12.58 -4.39 22.72
N MET A 222 11.39 -3.96 22.35
CA MET A 222 11.13 -3.35 21.03
C MET A 222 11.93 -2.05 20.85
N GLU A 223 11.96 -1.20 21.87
CA GLU A 223 12.73 0.05 21.86
C GLU A 223 14.24 -0.19 21.77
N ILE A 224 14.77 -1.26 22.38
CA ILE A 224 16.17 -1.66 22.22
C ILE A 224 16.48 -1.96 20.74
N GLU A 225 15.65 -2.76 20.08
CA GLU A 225 15.83 -3.13 18.67
C GLU A 225 15.71 -1.91 17.75
N VAL A 226 14.70 -1.09 17.94
CA VAL A 226 14.47 0.13 17.14
C VAL A 226 15.64 1.10 17.28
N THR A 227 16.09 1.31 18.53
CA THR A 227 17.21 2.23 18.82
C THR A 227 18.54 1.67 18.29
N ALA A 228 18.77 0.37 18.34
CA ALA A 228 19.95 -0.27 17.78
C ALA A 228 20.00 -0.10 16.23
N ILE A 229 18.87 -0.33 15.55
CA ILE A 229 18.73 -0.11 14.09
C ILE A 229 18.96 1.36 13.74
N LYS A 230 18.36 2.28 14.50
CA LYS A 230 18.52 3.73 14.31
C LYS A 230 19.98 4.16 14.43
N ASN A 231 20.70 3.65 15.44
CA ASN A 231 22.12 3.94 15.67
C ASN A 231 22.99 3.38 14.53
N ASP A 232 22.73 2.16 14.06
CA ASP A 232 23.45 1.58 12.90
C ASP A 232 23.21 2.40 11.62
N LEU A 233 21.97 2.81 11.37
CA LEU A 233 21.63 3.70 10.26
C LEU A 233 22.35 5.06 10.39
N GLN A 234 22.33 5.67 11.57
CA GLN A 234 23.00 6.94 11.81
C GLN A 234 24.53 6.81 11.65
N LYS A 235 25.11 5.69 12.09
CA LYS A 235 26.55 5.40 11.88
C LYS A 235 26.86 5.29 10.39
N LYS A 236 26.07 4.53 9.63
CA LYS A 236 26.22 4.40 8.17
C LYS A 236 26.03 5.72 7.43
N VAL A 237 25.07 6.55 7.86
CA VAL A 237 24.87 7.89 7.32
C VAL A 237 26.06 8.79 7.66
N LYS A 238 26.55 8.76 8.90
CA LYS A 238 27.70 9.54 9.33
C LYS A 238 28.97 9.14 8.58
N GLU A 239 29.24 7.84 8.44
CA GLU A 239 30.37 7.33 7.65
C GLU A 239 30.29 7.80 6.18
N ARG A 240 29.09 7.85 5.62
CA ARG A 240 28.84 8.33 4.25
C ARG A 240 29.00 9.84 4.14
N VAL A 241 28.55 10.59 5.15
CA VAL A 241 28.73 12.04 5.26
C VAL A 241 30.21 12.36 5.47
N ASP A 242 30.89 11.66 6.40
CA ASP A 242 32.31 11.86 6.67
C ASP A 242 33.16 11.53 5.44
N LYS A 243 32.80 10.48 4.68
CA LYS A 243 33.44 10.14 3.41
C LYS A 243 33.23 11.24 2.37
N ASN A 244 32.00 11.73 2.23
CA ASN A 244 31.66 12.83 1.32
C ASN A 244 32.33 14.13 1.76
N GLN A 245 32.40 14.41 3.06
CA GLN A 245 33.04 15.59 3.61
C GLN A 245 34.56 15.52 3.42
N LYS A 246 35.16 14.31 3.60
CA LYS A 246 36.58 14.08 3.31
C LYS A 246 36.86 14.23 1.81
N GLU A 247 35.98 13.71 0.96
CA GLU A 247 36.05 13.91 -0.49
C GLU A 247 35.89 15.38 -0.88
N TYR A 248 34.97 16.09 -0.23
CA TYR A 248 34.79 17.52 -0.38
C TYR A 248 36.03 18.30 0.06
N ILE A 249 36.59 17.98 1.25
CA ILE A 249 37.83 18.63 1.74
C ILE A 249 39.00 18.34 0.81
N LEU A 250 39.14 17.12 0.33
CA LEU A 250 40.17 16.76 -0.65
C LEU A 250 39.97 17.50 -1.99
N ARG A 251 38.73 17.66 -2.44
CA ARG A 251 38.41 18.46 -3.62
C ARG A 251 38.69 19.93 -3.38
N GLU A 252 38.36 20.44 -2.18
CA GLU A 252 38.67 21.85 -1.83
C GLU A 252 40.20 22.05 -1.67
N GLN A 253 40.92 21.11 -1.09
CA GLN A 253 42.38 21.15 -1.08
C GLN A 253 42.98 21.07 -2.49
N MET A 254 42.47 20.18 -3.35
CA MET A 254 42.83 20.15 -4.77
C MET A 254 42.50 21.47 -5.47
N LYS A 255 41.38 22.13 -5.08
CA LYS A 255 40.99 23.43 -5.61
C LYS A 255 41.94 24.54 -5.19
N VAL A 256 42.32 24.59 -3.90
CA VAL A 256 43.31 25.54 -3.39
C VAL A 256 44.68 25.29 -4.03
N ILE A 257 45.08 24.00 -4.19
CA ILE A 257 46.33 23.66 -4.89
C ILE A 257 46.28 24.07 -6.37
N ARG A 258 45.13 23.91 -7.04
CA ARG A 258 44.92 24.38 -8.42
C ARG A 258 44.90 25.91 -8.50
N GLU A 259 44.28 26.59 -7.52
CA GLU A 259 44.31 28.07 -7.41
C GLU A 259 45.73 28.59 -7.22
N GLU A 260 46.55 27.94 -6.37
CA GLU A 260 47.98 28.31 -6.20
C GLU A 260 48.86 27.93 -7.41
N LEU A 261 48.49 26.88 -8.15
CA LEU A 261 49.15 26.49 -9.39
C LEU A 261 48.66 27.30 -10.61
N GLY A 262 47.67 28.20 -10.43
CA GLY A 262 47.06 28.99 -11.51
C GLY A 262 46.21 28.18 -12.49
N GLU A 263 45.77 26.96 -12.10
CA GLU A 263 44.97 26.03 -12.94
C GLU A 263 43.43 26.29 -12.85
N ASP A 264 42.96 27.14 -11.92
CA ASP A 264 41.55 27.51 -11.84
C ASP A 264 41.25 28.75 -12.68
N ASN A 265 41.38 28.62 -13.96
CA ASN A 265 40.97 29.62 -14.90
C ASN A 265 39.62 29.30 -15.46
N THR A 266 38.59 30.11 -15.13
CA THR A 266 37.32 30.15 -15.88
C THR A 266 37.56 30.29 -17.38
N GLU A 267 38.71 30.81 -17.78
CA GLU A 267 39.17 30.87 -19.17
C GLU A 267 39.47 29.49 -19.73
N SER A 268 40.21 28.63 -18.99
CA SER A 268 40.50 27.22 -19.39
C SER A 268 39.26 26.36 -19.51
N ASP A 269 38.34 26.46 -18.55
CA ASP A 269 37.05 25.75 -18.63
C ASP A 269 36.21 26.26 -19.80
N ALA A 270 36.16 27.56 -20.01
CA ALA A 270 35.45 28.19 -21.12
C ALA A 270 36.04 27.81 -22.48
N GLU A 271 37.36 27.64 -22.57
CA GLU A 271 38.02 27.13 -23.79
C GLU A 271 37.66 25.67 -24.03
N GLY A 272 37.66 24.84 -22.99
CA GLY A 272 37.19 23.47 -23.03
C GLY A 272 35.73 23.36 -23.53
N TYR A 273 34.85 24.20 -23.03
CA TYR A 273 33.45 24.30 -23.48
C TYR A 273 33.33 24.78 -24.92
N LEU A 274 34.15 25.72 -25.38
CA LEU A 274 34.19 26.16 -26.76
C LEU A 274 34.68 25.06 -27.72
N GLU A 275 35.61 24.23 -27.29
CA GLU A 275 36.04 23.08 -28.06
C GLU A 275 34.95 21.99 -28.14
N ALA A 276 34.27 21.73 -27.02
CA ALA A 276 33.10 20.83 -26.99
C ALA A 276 31.98 21.36 -27.91
N LEU A 277 31.72 22.67 -27.90
CA LEU A 277 30.73 23.32 -28.75
C LEU A 277 31.06 23.17 -30.24
N LYS A 278 32.35 23.24 -30.62
CA LYS A 278 32.76 23.00 -32.04
C LYS A 278 32.46 21.58 -32.50
N LYS A 279 32.56 20.60 -31.60
CA LYS A 279 32.29 19.20 -31.87
C LYS A 279 30.80 18.85 -31.81
N LEU A 280 30.00 19.69 -31.14
CA LEU A 280 28.56 19.48 -30.95
C LEU A 280 27.82 19.56 -32.30
N LYS A 281 27.03 18.53 -32.58
CA LYS A 281 26.08 18.54 -33.68
C LYS A 281 24.77 19.10 -33.18
N ALA A 282 24.47 20.34 -33.51
CA ALA A 282 23.26 21.04 -33.10
C ALA A 282 22.97 22.20 -34.05
N ASP A 283 21.74 22.68 -34.04
CA ASP A 283 21.31 23.84 -34.81
C ASP A 283 22.03 25.12 -34.42
N LYS A 284 21.99 26.08 -35.33
CA LYS A 284 22.67 27.39 -35.12
C LYS A 284 22.14 28.12 -33.87
N GLU A 285 20.83 28.08 -33.63
CA GLU A 285 20.19 28.73 -32.46
C GLU A 285 20.73 28.13 -31.16
N VAL A 286 20.84 26.83 -31.05
CA VAL A 286 21.39 26.12 -29.89
C VAL A 286 22.86 26.51 -29.66
N LYS A 287 23.66 26.47 -30.71
CA LYS A 287 25.07 26.86 -30.64
C LYS A 287 25.30 28.31 -30.24
N ASP A 288 24.48 29.22 -30.75
CA ASP A 288 24.56 30.64 -30.42
C ASP A 288 24.13 30.90 -28.96
N LYS A 289 23.14 30.16 -28.44
CA LYS A 289 22.74 30.23 -27.02
C LYS A 289 23.86 29.72 -26.13
N ILE A 290 24.41 28.53 -26.41
CA ILE A 290 25.51 27.98 -25.63
C ILE A 290 26.71 28.89 -25.64
N ARG A 291 27.08 29.46 -26.79
CA ARG A 291 28.16 30.43 -26.88
C ARG A 291 27.94 31.65 -26.00
N LYS A 292 26.75 32.24 -26.03
CA LYS A 292 26.39 33.36 -25.16
C LYS A 292 26.53 33.05 -23.67
N GLU A 293 26.12 31.83 -23.26
CA GLU A 293 26.26 31.42 -21.85
C GLU A 293 27.75 31.15 -21.49
N ILE A 294 28.56 30.63 -22.41
CA ILE A 294 30.02 30.48 -22.22
C ILE A 294 30.69 31.88 -22.10
N ASP A 295 30.30 32.82 -22.97
CA ASP A 295 30.81 34.20 -22.91
C ASP A 295 30.40 34.90 -21.60
N ARG A 296 29.18 34.63 -21.10
CA ARG A 296 28.74 35.12 -19.79
C ARG A 296 29.55 34.44 -18.67
N PHE A 297 29.80 33.15 -18.73
CA PHE A 297 30.60 32.43 -17.75
C PHE A 297 32.01 32.94 -17.58
N LYS A 298 32.65 33.39 -18.67
CA LYS A 298 33.98 34.04 -18.62
C LYS A 298 34.02 35.30 -17.78
N ASN A 299 32.89 36.04 -17.73
CA ASN A 299 32.79 37.31 -17.03
C ASN A 299 32.29 37.17 -15.58
N ILE A 300 31.98 35.96 -15.12
CA ILE A 300 31.51 35.70 -13.76
C ILE A 300 32.71 35.36 -12.87
N SER A 301 32.70 35.90 -11.64
CA SER A 301 33.73 35.58 -10.66
C SER A 301 33.74 34.05 -10.35
N PRO A 302 34.92 33.39 -10.43
CA PRO A 302 35.02 31.93 -10.23
C PRO A 302 34.40 31.42 -8.94
N ASN A 303 34.46 32.18 -7.88
CA ASN A 303 34.01 31.84 -6.54
C ASN A 303 32.56 32.23 -6.24
N SER A 304 31.79 32.67 -7.24
CA SER A 304 30.38 33.01 -7.05
C SER A 304 29.47 31.80 -7.18
N SER A 305 28.39 31.78 -6.42
CA SER A 305 27.34 30.75 -6.59
C SER A 305 26.75 30.74 -8.01
N GLU A 306 26.76 31.87 -8.69
CA GLU A 306 26.32 32.04 -10.07
C GLU A 306 27.25 31.30 -11.05
N SER A 307 28.57 31.26 -10.79
CA SER A 307 29.53 30.51 -11.59
C SER A 307 29.22 29.01 -11.58
N ALA A 308 28.94 28.45 -10.41
CA ALA A 308 28.59 27.01 -10.29
C ALA A 308 27.26 26.67 -11.02
N VAL A 309 26.25 27.54 -10.92
CA VAL A 309 24.96 27.37 -11.61
C VAL A 309 25.15 27.47 -13.13
N THR A 310 25.91 28.47 -13.61
CA THR A 310 26.16 28.67 -15.05
C THR A 310 26.99 27.53 -15.63
N ARG A 311 27.98 27.03 -14.88
CA ARG A 311 28.78 25.84 -15.23
C ARG A 311 27.87 24.61 -15.46
N GLY A 312 27.04 24.26 -14.46
CA GLY A 312 26.10 23.10 -14.55
C GLY A 312 25.10 23.26 -15.70
N TYR A 313 24.69 24.48 -16.01
CA TYR A 313 23.82 24.78 -17.12
C TYR A 313 24.51 24.54 -18.47
N ILE A 314 25.73 25.07 -18.67
CA ILE A 314 26.52 24.87 -19.90
C ILE A 314 26.82 23.39 -20.10
N GLU A 315 27.25 22.68 -19.07
CA GLU A 315 27.51 21.24 -19.12
C GLU A 315 26.25 20.46 -19.52
N THR A 316 25.11 20.80 -18.96
CA THR A 316 23.83 20.18 -19.34
C THR A 316 23.49 20.41 -20.80
N LEU A 317 23.67 21.63 -21.31
CA LEU A 317 23.41 21.93 -22.72
C LEU A 317 24.37 21.22 -23.68
N LEU A 318 25.63 21.05 -23.28
CA LEU A 318 26.64 20.33 -24.08
C LEU A 318 26.43 18.82 -24.07
N GLU A 319 25.86 18.26 -22.99
CA GLU A 319 25.57 16.82 -22.87
C GLU A 319 24.29 16.39 -23.54
N LEU A 320 23.37 17.31 -23.82
CA LEU A 320 22.12 17.00 -24.52
C LEU A 320 22.40 16.55 -25.95
N PRO A 321 21.75 15.49 -26.44
CA PRO A 321 21.97 14.94 -27.78
C PRO A 321 21.10 15.66 -28.82
N TRP A 322 21.47 16.89 -29.18
CA TRP A 322 20.67 17.72 -30.11
C TRP A 322 20.40 17.06 -31.46
N ASP A 323 21.46 16.54 -32.14
CA ASP A 323 21.40 15.88 -33.43
C ASP A 323 22.06 14.51 -33.50
N LYS A 324 22.32 13.92 -32.35
CA LYS A 324 22.96 12.62 -32.27
C LYS A 324 21.92 11.52 -32.24
N THR A 325 21.79 10.75 -33.30
CA THR A 325 20.86 9.64 -33.43
C THR A 325 21.58 8.30 -33.35
N SER A 326 20.92 7.26 -32.84
CA SER A 326 21.29 5.86 -33.01
C SER A 326 20.71 5.32 -34.34
N LYS A 327 21.37 4.32 -34.92
CA LYS A 327 20.77 3.60 -36.05
C LYS A 327 19.77 2.59 -35.50
N ASP A 328 18.53 2.68 -35.95
CA ASP A 328 17.49 1.74 -35.57
C ASP A 328 17.64 0.45 -36.43
N ASN A 329 17.44 -0.68 -35.76
CA ASN A 329 17.28 -1.95 -36.48
C ASN A 329 15.82 -2.10 -36.92
N CYS A 330 15.60 -2.05 -38.23
CA CYS A 330 14.26 -2.12 -38.81
C CYS A 330 13.83 -3.57 -39.16
N ASP A 331 14.60 -4.59 -38.75
CA ASP A 331 14.28 -5.98 -39.04
C ASP A 331 13.16 -6.51 -38.16
N ILE A 332 11.96 -6.64 -38.72
CA ILE A 332 10.76 -7.14 -38.05
C ILE A 332 10.96 -8.59 -37.60
N LYS A 333 11.67 -9.43 -38.40
CA LYS A 333 11.94 -10.82 -38.01
C LYS A 333 12.84 -10.91 -36.78
N ASN A 334 13.82 -10.01 -36.72
CA ASN A 334 14.64 -9.92 -35.49
C ASN A 334 13.82 -9.47 -34.29
N ALA A 335 12.90 -8.51 -34.49
CA ALA A 335 12.00 -8.04 -33.42
C ALA A 335 11.08 -9.17 -32.91
N GLU A 336 10.48 -9.93 -33.83
CA GLU A 336 9.67 -11.10 -33.51
C GLU A 336 10.48 -12.12 -32.69
N ARG A 337 11.69 -12.47 -33.17
CA ARG A 337 12.57 -13.41 -32.47
C ARG A 337 12.92 -12.94 -31.04
N VAL A 338 13.28 -11.68 -30.87
CA VAL A 338 13.61 -11.12 -29.54
C VAL A 338 12.40 -11.12 -28.61
N LEU A 339 11.22 -10.76 -29.10
CA LEU A 339 9.99 -10.79 -28.31
C LEU A 339 9.60 -12.21 -27.90
N GLU A 340 9.79 -13.21 -28.80
CA GLU A 340 9.54 -14.62 -28.51
C GLU A 340 10.55 -15.21 -27.51
N GLU A 341 11.81 -14.81 -27.61
CA GLU A 341 12.86 -15.25 -26.70
C GLU A 341 12.67 -14.67 -25.28
N ASP A 342 12.31 -13.38 -25.19
CA ASP A 342 12.24 -12.66 -23.90
C ASP A 342 10.88 -12.84 -23.20
N HIS A 343 9.80 -13.19 -23.93
CA HIS A 343 8.43 -13.26 -23.39
C HIS A 343 7.71 -14.53 -23.87
N TYR A 344 7.13 -15.25 -22.92
CA TYR A 344 6.24 -16.37 -23.20
C TYR A 344 4.78 -15.92 -23.16
N GLY A 345 3.98 -16.34 -24.15
CA GLY A 345 2.61 -15.89 -24.34
C GLY A 345 2.51 -14.43 -24.80
N LEU A 346 1.43 -13.76 -24.45
CA LEU A 346 1.16 -12.37 -24.84
C LEU A 346 1.07 -12.15 -26.37
N GLU A 347 0.53 -13.12 -27.08
CA GLU A 347 0.48 -13.16 -28.56
C GLU A 347 -0.06 -11.85 -29.15
N LYS A 348 -1.25 -11.40 -28.66
CA LYS A 348 -1.88 -10.14 -29.13
C LYS A 348 -0.98 -8.91 -28.90
N VAL A 349 -0.27 -8.87 -27.77
CA VAL A 349 0.64 -7.75 -27.46
C VAL A 349 1.84 -7.76 -28.39
N LYS A 350 2.42 -8.94 -28.65
CA LYS A 350 3.55 -9.10 -29.58
C LYS A 350 3.14 -8.74 -31.02
N GLU A 351 2.01 -9.29 -31.47
CA GLU A 351 1.48 -9.01 -32.80
C GLU A 351 1.27 -7.50 -33.02
N ARG A 352 0.60 -6.84 -32.04
CA ARG A 352 0.36 -5.41 -32.10
C ARG A 352 1.64 -4.58 -32.09
N MET A 353 2.65 -5.03 -31.31
CA MET A 353 3.97 -4.40 -31.33
C MET A 353 4.67 -4.56 -32.66
N LEU A 354 4.57 -5.72 -33.31
CA LEU A 354 5.15 -5.95 -34.63
C LEU A 354 4.45 -5.13 -35.70
N GLU A 355 3.11 -5.02 -35.65
CA GLU A 355 2.34 -4.13 -36.57
C GLU A 355 2.78 -2.68 -36.43
N PHE A 356 2.89 -2.21 -35.17
CA PHE A 356 3.36 -0.85 -34.86
C PHE A 356 4.77 -0.60 -35.43
N LEU A 357 5.69 -1.56 -35.26
CA LEU A 357 7.05 -1.46 -35.81
C LEU A 357 7.03 -1.47 -37.35
N ALA A 358 6.14 -2.26 -37.98
CA ALA A 358 5.98 -2.29 -39.42
C ALA A 358 5.50 -0.94 -39.98
N VAL A 359 4.46 -0.37 -39.37
CA VAL A 359 3.93 0.96 -39.75
C VAL A 359 5.01 2.03 -39.59
N ARG A 360 5.75 2.03 -38.49
CA ARG A 360 6.84 2.97 -38.24
C ARG A 360 7.95 2.87 -39.29
N ASN A 361 8.27 1.67 -39.74
CA ASN A 361 9.27 1.46 -40.79
C ASN A 361 8.80 1.92 -42.19
N LEU A 362 7.50 1.88 -42.43
CA LEU A 362 6.90 2.32 -43.68
C LEU A 362 6.67 3.84 -43.73
N THR A 363 6.37 4.45 -42.61
CA THR A 363 6.16 5.89 -42.50
C THR A 363 7.48 6.58 -42.17
N SER A 364 8.08 7.22 -43.16
CA SER A 364 9.36 7.94 -43.05
C SER A 364 9.31 9.21 -42.16
N LYS A 365 8.18 9.57 -41.59
CA LYS A 365 7.96 10.67 -40.63
C LYS A 365 7.09 10.18 -39.49
N GLY A 366 7.66 10.20 -38.36
CA GLY A 366 7.29 9.75 -37.01
C GLY A 366 5.93 10.07 -36.40
N GLU A 367 4.85 10.07 -37.13
CA GLU A 367 3.50 10.05 -36.54
C GLU A 367 3.13 8.61 -36.18
N SER A 368 3.75 8.10 -35.12
CA SER A 368 3.37 6.80 -34.58
C SER A 368 2.50 7.03 -33.34
N PRO A 369 1.35 6.38 -33.24
CA PRO A 369 0.54 6.46 -32.02
C PRO A 369 1.36 5.99 -30.83
N ILE A 370 1.11 6.57 -29.68
CA ILE A 370 1.81 6.21 -28.44
C ILE A 370 1.16 4.96 -27.88
N ILE A 371 1.93 3.90 -27.72
CA ILE A 371 1.41 2.67 -27.15
C ILE A 371 1.34 2.77 -25.63
N CYS A 372 0.18 2.45 -25.05
CA CYS A 372 -0.01 2.30 -23.62
C CYS A 372 -0.37 0.86 -23.27
N LEU A 373 0.53 0.18 -22.57
CA LEU A 373 0.32 -1.18 -22.07
C LEU A 373 -0.46 -1.11 -20.75
N VAL A 374 -1.70 -1.60 -20.77
CA VAL A 374 -2.59 -1.55 -19.59
C VAL A 374 -2.85 -2.96 -19.08
N GLY A 375 -2.77 -3.14 -17.75
CA GLY A 375 -3.09 -4.43 -17.13
C GLY A 375 -2.54 -4.59 -15.73
N PRO A 376 -2.78 -5.72 -15.08
CA PRO A 376 -2.38 -5.96 -13.71
C PRO A 376 -0.87 -5.86 -13.49
N PRO A 377 -0.43 -5.60 -12.24
CA PRO A 377 1.00 -5.54 -11.93
C PRO A 377 1.67 -6.91 -12.11
N GLY A 378 2.92 -6.90 -12.59
CA GLY A 378 3.71 -8.12 -12.75
C GLY A 378 3.44 -8.93 -14.02
N THR A 379 2.66 -8.41 -14.96
CA THR A 379 2.38 -9.05 -16.25
C THR A 379 3.41 -8.75 -17.35
N GLY A 380 4.53 -8.12 -17.01
CA GLY A 380 5.63 -7.95 -17.96
C GLY A 380 5.60 -6.66 -18.78
N LYS A 381 4.69 -5.72 -18.53
CA LYS A 381 4.57 -4.45 -19.28
C LYS A 381 5.90 -3.70 -19.47
N THR A 382 6.61 -3.48 -18.38
CA THR A 382 7.92 -2.79 -18.38
C THR A 382 9.01 -3.61 -19.09
N SER A 383 8.95 -4.94 -19.02
CA SER A 383 9.93 -5.80 -19.70
C SER A 383 9.70 -5.86 -21.21
N ILE A 384 8.44 -5.84 -21.69
CA ILE A 384 8.13 -5.76 -23.11
C ILE A 384 8.75 -4.51 -23.75
N ALA A 385 8.57 -3.34 -23.13
CA ALA A 385 9.17 -2.10 -23.63
C ALA A 385 10.70 -2.19 -23.72
N ARG A 386 11.35 -2.87 -22.77
CA ARG A 386 12.80 -3.11 -22.81
C ARG A 386 13.18 -4.04 -23.97
N SER A 387 12.40 -5.10 -24.21
CA SER A 387 12.66 -6.04 -25.31
C SER A 387 12.45 -5.38 -26.67
N VAL A 388 11.46 -4.48 -26.80
CA VAL A 388 11.29 -3.65 -28.00
C VAL A 388 12.52 -2.76 -28.22
N ALA A 389 13.03 -2.10 -27.17
CA ALA A 389 14.24 -1.30 -27.30
C ALA A 389 15.46 -2.14 -27.72
N LYS A 390 15.60 -3.35 -27.17
CA LYS A 390 16.65 -4.33 -27.54
C LYS A 390 16.49 -4.78 -29.00
N ALA A 391 15.27 -5.05 -29.44
CA ALA A 391 14.98 -5.49 -30.82
C ALA A 391 15.31 -4.42 -31.86
N LEU A 392 15.06 -3.16 -31.51
CA LEU A 392 15.33 -2.00 -32.39
C LEU A 392 16.76 -1.45 -32.24
N ASP A 393 17.59 -2.01 -31.37
CA ASP A 393 18.90 -1.46 -30.96
C ASP A 393 18.84 -0.01 -30.47
N LYS A 394 17.72 0.37 -29.85
CA LYS A 394 17.50 1.71 -29.28
C LYS A 394 18.04 1.82 -27.85
N LYS A 395 18.54 3.00 -27.51
CA LYS A 395 18.82 3.34 -26.13
C LYS A 395 17.53 3.39 -25.34
N TYR A 396 17.50 2.73 -24.18
CA TYR A 396 16.31 2.58 -23.34
C TYR A 396 16.42 3.47 -22.10
N VAL A 397 15.41 4.28 -21.89
CA VAL A 397 15.26 5.11 -20.69
C VAL A 397 13.92 4.83 -20.05
N ARG A 398 13.90 4.64 -18.74
CA ARG A 398 12.67 4.48 -17.96
C ARG A 398 12.43 5.72 -17.12
N ILE A 399 11.27 6.32 -17.29
CA ILE A 399 10.78 7.48 -16.53
C ILE A 399 9.58 6.99 -15.72
N CYS A 400 9.73 6.93 -14.38
CA CYS A 400 8.64 6.57 -13.49
C CYS A 400 7.78 7.80 -13.21
N LEU A 401 6.51 7.76 -13.60
CA LEU A 401 5.55 8.84 -13.38
C LEU A 401 4.72 8.65 -12.11
N GLY A 402 4.82 7.48 -11.48
CA GLY A 402 4.14 7.20 -10.21
C GLY A 402 4.63 8.11 -9.09
N GLY A 403 3.71 8.89 -8.52
CA GLY A 403 4.00 9.83 -7.44
C GLY A 403 4.46 11.22 -7.89
N VAL A 404 4.52 11.50 -9.19
CA VAL A 404 4.75 12.85 -9.73
C VAL A 404 3.52 13.71 -9.46
N ARG A 405 3.74 14.88 -8.86
CA ARG A 405 2.68 15.82 -8.47
C ARG A 405 2.90 17.23 -9.01
N ASP A 406 4.14 17.57 -9.33
CA ASP A 406 4.55 18.89 -9.80
C ASP A 406 4.91 18.83 -11.29
N GLU A 407 4.38 19.77 -12.07
CA GLU A 407 4.72 19.97 -13.49
C GLU A 407 6.23 20.16 -13.68
N ALA A 408 6.87 20.80 -12.72
CA ALA A 408 8.31 21.06 -12.76
C ALA A 408 9.16 19.77 -12.75
N GLU A 409 8.63 18.64 -12.26
CA GLU A 409 9.34 17.36 -12.39
C GLU A 409 9.44 16.90 -13.86
N ILE A 410 8.46 17.25 -14.71
CA ILE A 410 8.45 16.91 -16.13
C ILE A 410 9.23 17.94 -16.95
N ARG A 411 8.94 19.24 -16.72
CA ARG A 411 9.49 20.38 -17.48
C ARG A 411 10.72 21.05 -16.89
N GLY A 412 11.17 20.59 -15.70
CA GLY A 412 12.30 21.23 -15.01
C GLY A 412 11.94 22.53 -14.29
N HIS A 413 12.86 22.99 -13.47
CA HIS A 413 12.77 24.27 -12.76
C HIS A 413 13.53 25.36 -13.53
N ARG A 414 13.06 26.59 -13.48
CA ARG A 414 13.78 27.71 -14.09
C ARG A 414 15.19 27.81 -13.50
N LYS A 415 16.19 27.95 -14.36
CA LYS A 415 17.62 27.97 -13.99
C LYS A 415 18.03 29.03 -12.97
N THR A 416 17.17 30.03 -12.72
CA THR A 416 17.40 31.11 -11.75
C THR A 416 17.23 30.68 -10.29
N TYR A 417 16.63 29.53 -10.03
CA TYR A 417 16.44 29.02 -8.67
C TYR A 417 17.65 28.18 -8.22
N VAL A 418 18.03 28.34 -6.95
CA VAL A 418 19.08 27.52 -6.35
C VAL A 418 18.62 26.07 -6.31
N GLY A 419 19.42 25.16 -6.88
CA GLY A 419 19.06 23.75 -7.00
C GLY A 419 18.19 23.42 -8.22
N ALA A 420 17.99 24.34 -9.16
CA ALA A 420 17.30 24.08 -10.40
C ALA A 420 17.95 22.94 -11.19
N MET A 421 17.12 22.09 -11.77
CA MET A 421 17.55 20.95 -12.59
C MET A 421 16.60 20.75 -13.77
N PRO A 422 17.08 20.14 -14.86
CA PRO A 422 16.24 19.76 -15.99
C PRO A 422 15.14 18.79 -15.58
N GLY A 423 14.02 18.83 -16.28
CA GLY A 423 12.93 17.89 -16.10
C GLY A 423 13.30 16.45 -16.47
N ARG A 424 12.44 15.53 -16.08
CA ARG A 424 12.66 14.07 -16.29
C ARG A 424 12.82 13.72 -17.78
N ILE A 425 12.14 14.44 -18.69
CA ILE A 425 12.23 14.21 -20.13
C ILE A 425 13.60 14.64 -20.66
N ALA A 426 14.05 15.85 -20.34
CA ALA A 426 15.37 16.34 -20.73
C ALA A 426 16.50 15.50 -20.11
N ASN A 427 16.39 15.13 -18.83
CA ASN A 427 17.31 14.20 -18.19
C ASN A 427 17.31 12.80 -18.84
N GLY A 428 16.17 12.36 -19.31
CA GLY A 428 16.03 11.12 -20.07
C GLY A 428 16.84 11.16 -21.38
N LEU A 429 16.73 12.25 -22.16
CA LEU A 429 17.53 12.45 -23.36
C LEU A 429 19.03 12.50 -23.05
N LYS A 430 19.42 13.28 -22.03
CA LYS A 430 20.80 13.35 -21.57
C LYS A 430 21.37 11.97 -21.22
N SER A 431 20.62 11.17 -20.46
CA SER A 431 21.01 9.83 -20.05
C SER A 431 21.11 8.84 -21.22
N ALA A 432 20.22 8.97 -22.21
CA ALA A 432 20.24 8.18 -23.44
C ALA A 432 21.47 8.51 -24.32
N GLY A 433 21.89 9.78 -24.32
CA GLY A 433 22.96 10.29 -25.16
C GLY A 433 22.65 10.23 -26.68
N VAL A 434 21.39 10.04 -27.03
CA VAL A 434 20.85 10.05 -28.41
C VAL A 434 19.49 10.74 -28.43
N LYS A 435 19.13 11.34 -29.58
CA LYS A 435 17.88 12.07 -29.80
C LYS A 435 16.68 11.13 -29.98
N ASN A 436 16.91 9.89 -30.45
CA ASN A 436 15.88 8.92 -30.78
C ASN A 436 15.79 7.70 -29.85
N PRO A 437 15.85 7.86 -28.51
CA PRO A 437 15.75 6.74 -27.58
C PRO A 437 14.33 6.14 -27.55
N LEU A 438 14.19 4.98 -26.92
CA LEU A 438 12.92 4.51 -26.42
C LEU A 438 12.75 5.00 -24.97
N MET A 439 11.73 5.81 -24.71
CA MET A 439 11.37 6.27 -23.38
C MET A 439 10.13 5.54 -22.86
N LEU A 440 10.31 4.79 -21.80
CA LEU A 440 9.21 4.15 -21.09
C LEU A 440 8.65 5.09 -20.02
N LEU A 441 7.39 5.46 -20.16
CA LEU A 441 6.61 6.25 -19.21
C LEU A 441 5.87 5.28 -18.29
N ASP A 442 6.48 4.95 -17.17
CA ASP A 442 5.98 3.88 -16.29
C ASP A 442 5.02 4.43 -15.23
N GLU A 443 3.90 3.73 -15.01
CA GLU A 443 2.86 4.07 -14.04
C GLU A 443 2.17 5.43 -14.30
N ILE A 444 1.77 5.70 -15.56
CA ILE A 444 1.09 6.95 -15.94
C ILE A 444 -0.26 7.15 -15.22
N ASP A 445 -0.90 6.07 -14.80
CA ASP A 445 -2.16 6.07 -14.04
C ASP A 445 -2.01 6.51 -12.58
N LYS A 446 -0.78 6.70 -12.11
CA LYS A 446 -0.48 7.11 -10.73
C LYS A 446 0.02 8.57 -10.63
N MET A 447 -0.08 9.33 -11.69
CA MET A 447 0.10 10.78 -11.62
C MET A 447 -1.08 11.39 -10.87
N SER A 448 -0.82 12.35 -10.01
CA SER A 448 -1.86 13.06 -9.26
C SER A 448 -1.70 14.57 -9.48
N ASN A 449 -2.81 15.26 -9.60
CA ASN A 449 -2.82 16.73 -9.64
C ASN A 449 -2.76 17.26 -8.22
N ASP A 450 -1.91 18.27 -7.99
CA ASP A 450 -1.82 18.97 -6.73
C ASP A 450 -1.95 20.50 -6.99
N TYR A 451 -2.12 21.29 -5.94
CA TYR A 451 -2.20 22.77 -6.01
C TYR A 451 -0.98 23.44 -6.68
N LYS A 452 0.12 22.69 -6.91
CA LYS A 452 1.39 23.19 -7.46
C LYS A 452 1.54 23.02 -8.98
N GLY A 453 0.59 22.46 -9.67
CA GLY A 453 0.64 22.27 -11.12
C GLY A 453 -0.08 21.02 -11.60
N ASP A 454 -0.20 20.90 -12.92
CA ASP A 454 -0.80 19.75 -13.59
C ASP A 454 0.24 19.00 -14.44
N PRO A 455 0.86 17.94 -13.89
CA PRO A 455 1.79 17.09 -14.66
C PRO A 455 1.18 16.51 -15.93
N SER A 456 -0.15 16.32 -15.93
CA SER A 456 -0.85 15.77 -17.11
C SER A 456 -0.81 16.75 -18.29
N SER A 457 -0.93 18.04 -18.02
CA SER A 457 -0.79 19.07 -19.06
C SER A 457 0.61 19.12 -19.66
N ALA A 458 1.65 18.94 -18.84
CA ALA A 458 3.02 18.82 -19.33
C ALA A 458 3.21 17.58 -20.20
N MET A 459 2.61 16.45 -19.78
CA MET A 459 2.67 15.22 -20.57
C MET A 459 1.90 15.31 -21.89
N LEU A 460 0.83 16.11 -21.97
CA LEU A 460 0.13 16.36 -23.22
C LEU A 460 1.07 16.96 -24.28
N GLU A 461 1.91 17.95 -23.92
CA GLU A 461 2.88 18.53 -24.86
C GLU A 461 3.96 17.52 -25.27
N VAL A 462 4.41 16.66 -24.34
CA VAL A 462 5.40 15.61 -24.62
C VAL A 462 4.85 14.57 -25.61
N LEU A 463 3.58 14.22 -25.47
CA LEU A 463 2.93 13.14 -26.21
C LEU A 463 2.18 13.61 -27.46
N ASP A 464 2.07 14.91 -27.67
CA ASP A 464 1.42 15.45 -28.86
C ASP A 464 2.41 15.55 -30.03
N SER A 465 2.20 14.75 -31.06
CA SER A 465 3.08 14.72 -32.24
C SER A 465 3.18 16.07 -32.97
N GLU A 466 2.16 16.93 -32.86
CA GLU A 466 2.17 18.26 -33.47
C GLU A 466 3.03 19.27 -32.66
N GLN A 467 3.18 19.06 -31.35
CA GLN A 467 3.84 20.00 -30.43
C GLN A 467 5.19 19.50 -29.91
N ASN A 468 5.40 18.19 -29.83
CA ASN A 468 6.57 17.57 -29.21
C ASN A 468 7.91 17.87 -29.90
N ASN A 469 7.88 18.31 -31.17
CA ASN A 469 9.06 18.75 -31.90
C ASN A 469 9.64 20.07 -31.37
N LYS A 470 8.91 20.78 -30.51
CA LYS A 470 9.31 22.04 -29.88
C LYS A 470 9.10 22.05 -28.36
N PHE A 471 9.19 20.87 -27.76
CA PHE A 471 9.05 20.76 -26.31
C PHE A 471 10.02 21.67 -25.56
N ARG A 472 9.53 22.45 -24.61
CA ARG A 472 10.35 23.37 -23.83
C ARG A 472 10.47 22.92 -22.37
N ASP A 473 11.68 22.54 -22.02
CA ASP A 473 12.08 22.38 -20.63
C ASP A 473 12.43 23.76 -20.03
N HIS A 474 11.94 24.05 -18.85
CA HIS A 474 12.14 25.37 -18.19
C HIS A 474 13.60 25.61 -17.77
N TYR A 475 14.35 24.54 -17.51
CA TYR A 475 15.79 24.66 -17.23
C TYR A 475 16.60 24.86 -18.50
N VAL A 476 16.31 24.06 -19.53
CA VAL A 476 17.05 24.11 -20.80
C VAL A 476 16.76 25.39 -21.60
N GLU A 477 15.53 25.90 -21.53
CA GLU A 477 15.05 27.12 -22.24
C GLU A 477 15.14 27.08 -23.76
N LEU A 478 15.62 25.99 -24.34
CA LEU A 478 15.69 25.76 -25.79
C LEU A 478 14.69 24.67 -26.19
N PRO A 479 14.14 24.72 -27.41
CA PRO A 479 13.25 23.70 -27.89
C PRO A 479 14.00 22.37 -28.05
N LEU A 480 13.47 21.30 -27.44
CA LEU A 480 13.92 19.93 -27.60
C LEU A 480 12.98 19.21 -28.58
N ASP A 481 13.54 18.60 -29.58
CA ASP A 481 12.80 17.83 -30.56
C ASP A 481 12.61 16.39 -30.07
N LEU A 482 11.38 16.05 -29.70
CA LEU A 482 11.00 14.73 -29.21
C LEU A 482 10.33 13.86 -30.31
N SER A 483 10.24 14.35 -31.55
CA SER A 483 9.51 13.68 -32.66
C SER A 483 10.09 12.30 -33.01
N GLU A 484 11.39 12.09 -32.77
CA GLU A 484 12.05 10.81 -33.07
C GLU A 484 12.09 9.88 -31.84
N VAL A 485 11.64 10.35 -30.66
CA VAL A 485 11.56 9.53 -29.44
C VAL A 485 10.43 8.50 -29.60
N LEU A 486 10.71 7.26 -29.26
CA LEU A 486 9.68 6.22 -29.18
C LEU A 486 9.13 6.18 -27.76
N PHE A 487 7.93 6.70 -27.56
CA PHE A 487 7.25 6.64 -26.28
C PHE A 487 6.43 5.35 -26.14
N ILE A 488 6.60 4.66 -25.03
CA ILE A 488 5.73 3.56 -24.58
C ILE A 488 5.29 3.90 -23.17
N ALA A 489 3.98 3.88 -22.92
CA ALA A 489 3.43 4.09 -21.58
C ALA A 489 3.01 2.78 -20.95
N THR A 490 2.99 2.73 -19.59
CA THR A 490 2.38 1.62 -18.86
C THR A 490 1.40 2.15 -17.82
N ALA A 491 0.31 1.41 -17.63
CA ALA A 491 -0.69 1.69 -16.62
C ALA A 491 -1.20 0.39 -16.00
N ASN A 492 -1.73 0.47 -14.79
CA ASN A 492 -2.44 -0.66 -14.19
C ASN A 492 -3.94 -0.57 -14.44
N SER A 493 -4.50 0.63 -14.54
CA SER A 493 -5.92 0.90 -14.79
C SER A 493 -6.09 2.07 -15.74
N VAL A 494 -7.02 1.93 -16.71
CA VAL A 494 -7.39 3.01 -17.62
C VAL A 494 -8.15 4.13 -16.91
N GLN A 495 -8.94 3.79 -15.88
CA GLN A 495 -9.86 4.71 -15.21
C GLN A 495 -9.15 5.92 -14.57
N ASN A 496 -7.90 5.73 -14.16
CA ASN A 496 -7.11 6.76 -13.48
C ASN A 496 -6.28 7.62 -14.44
N ILE A 497 -6.31 7.33 -15.73
CA ILE A 497 -5.60 8.13 -16.74
C ILE A 497 -6.51 9.26 -17.22
N PRO A 498 -6.05 10.51 -17.23
CA PRO A 498 -6.82 11.63 -17.73
C PRO A 498 -7.24 11.42 -19.20
N LYS A 499 -8.52 11.69 -19.50
CA LYS A 499 -9.09 11.49 -20.85
C LYS A 499 -8.26 12.12 -21.98
N PRO A 500 -7.74 13.37 -21.86
CA PRO A 500 -6.94 13.97 -22.93
C PRO A 500 -5.65 13.19 -23.26
N LEU A 501 -5.08 12.49 -22.28
CA LEU A 501 -3.93 11.62 -22.51
C LEU A 501 -4.35 10.31 -23.16
N LEU A 502 -5.50 9.75 -22.77
CA LEU A 502 -6.04 8.54 -23.39
C LEU A 502 -6.32 8.71 -24.88
N ASP A 503 -6.84 9.86 -25.29
CA ASP A 503 -7.17 10.17 -26.69
C ASP A 503 -5.92 10.17 -27.61
N ARG A 504 -4.71 10.28 -27.04
CA ARG A 504 -3.42 10.26 -27.77
C ARG A 504 -2.71 8.92 -27.72
N MET A 505 -3.27 7.96 -26.99
CA MET A 505 -2.64 6.65 -26.77
C MET A 505 -3.44 5.53 -27.40
N GLU A 506 -2.73 4.60 -27.98
CA GLU A 506 -3.28 3.31 -28.36
C GLU A 506 -3.17 2.34 -27.18
N LEU A 507 -4.31 1.89 -26.67
CA LEU A 507 -4.36 0.99 -25.53
C LEU A 507 -4.17 -0.46 -25.98
N ILE A 508 -3.18 -1.13 -25.39
CA ILE A 508 -2.97 -2.57 -25.56
C ILE A 508 -3.18 -3.22 -24.20
N GLU A 509 -4.21 -4.04 -24.09
CA GLU A 509 -4.53 -4.74 -22.85
C GLU A 509 -3.59 -5.93 -22.65
N VAL A 510 -2.91 -5.93 -21.51
CA VAL A 510 -2.05 -7.02 -21.03
C VAL A 510 -2.79 -7.81 -19.97
N THR A 511 -3.34 -8.93 -20.37
CA THR A 511 -4.16 -9.78 -19.49
C THR A 511 -3.33 -10.57 -18.48
N SER A 512 -4.01 -11.18 -17.50
CA SER A 512 -3.39 -12.08 -16.53
C SER A 512 -2.85 -13.35 -17.18
N TYR A 513 -1.75 -13.88 -16.60
CA TYR A 513 -1.18 -15.15 -17.03
C TYR A 513 -1.96 -16.36 -16.51
N THR A 514 -2.10 -17.37 -17.36
CA THR A 514 -2.57 -18.71 -16.96
C THR A 514 -1.51 -19.41 -16.10
N GLU A 515 -1.90 -20.47 -15.42
CA GLU A 515 -0.96 -21.29 -14.63
C GLU A 515 0.17 -21.88 -15.49
N ASN A 516 -0.19 -22.32 -16.71
CA ASN A 516 0.78 -22.88 -17.65
C ASN A 516 1.79 -21.83 -18.15
N GLU A 517 1.30 -20.63 -18.50
CA GLU A 517 2.17 -19.50 -18.84
C GLU A 517 3.10 -19.14 -17.66
N LYS A 518 2.58 -19.06 -16.44
CA LYS A 518 3.41 -18.81 -15.24
C LYS A 518 4.48 -19.89 -15.03
N LEU A 519 4.14 -21.17 -15.29
CA LEU A 519 5.08 -22.26 -15.19
C LEU A 519 6.21 -22.12 -16.22
N HIS A 520 5.85 -21.83 -17.47
CA HIS A 520 6.85 -21.61 -18.54
C HIS A 520 7.74 -20.39 -18.26
N ILE A 521 7.14 -19.26 -17.84
CA ILE A 521 7.86 -18.05 -17.46
C ILE A 521 8.81 -18.33 -16.28
N ALA A 522 8.32 -19.08 -15.26
CA ALA A 522 9.14 -19.46 -14.12
C ALA A 522 10.39 -20.22 -14.56
N LYS A 523 10.24 -21.20 -15.46
CA LYS A 523 11.35 -22.03 -15.94
C LYS A 523 12.33 -21.29 -16.84
N LYS A 524 11.80 -20.58 -17.85
CA LYS A 524 12.65 -19.98 -18.89
C LYS A 524 13.29 -18.67 -18.49
N HIS A 525 12.66 -17.90 -17.61
CA HIS A 525 13.07 -16.51 -17.37
C HIS A 525 13.33 -16.18 -15.90
N LEU A 526 12.52 -16.72 -14.97
CA LEU A 526 12.65 -16.30 -13.58
C LEU A 526 13.66 -17.12 -12.79
N PHE A 527 13.69 -18.44 -13.02
CA PHE A 527 14.50 -19.34 -12.21
C PHE A 527 15.99 -19.09 -12.39
N ASP A 528 16.46 -19.05 -13.63
CA ASP A 528 17.89 -18.81 -13.94
C ASP A 528 18.34 -17.44 -13.43
N LYS A 529 17.52 -16.40 -13.62
CA LYS A 529 17.74 -15.07 -13.08
C LYS A 529 17.84 -15.05 -11.55
N GLN A 530 17.02 -15.88 -10.85
CA GLN A 530 17.08 -15.98 -9.41
C GLN A 530 18.26 -16.82 -8.92
N LEU A 531 18.70 -17.83 -9.66
CA LEU A 531 19.93 -18.55 -9.37
C LEU A 531 21.13 -17.58 -9.39
N GLU A 532 21.29 -16.85 -10.49
CA GLU A 532 22.38 -15.88 -10.64
C GLU A 532 22.38 -14.82 -9.54
N ARG A 533 21.22 -14.22 -9.25
CA ARG A 533 21.07 -13.21 -8.20
C ARG A 533 21.40 -13.69 -6.80
N ASN A 534 21.25 -14.98 -6.53
CA ASN A 534 21.54 -15.56 -5.22
C ASN A 534 22.87 -16.35 -5.20
N GLY A 535 23.71 -16.18 -6.23
CA GLY A 535 25.06 -16.76 -6.29
C GLY A 535 25.12 -18.29 -6.48
N LEU A 536 24.02 -18.88 -6.97
CA LEU A 536 23.93 -20.31 -7.28
C LEU A 536 24.30 -20.58 -8.74
N LYS A 537 25.06 -21.63 -8.97
CA LYS A 537 25.38 -22.09 -10.33
C LYS A 537 24.28 -22.98 -10.89
N PRO A 538 24.12 -23.04 -12.22
CA PRO A 538 23.23 -24.01 -12.86
C PRO A 538 23.55 -25.43 -12.39
N GLY A 539 22.51 -26.15 -11.91
CA GLY A 539 22.66 -27.51 -11.39
C GLY A 539 22.80 -27.63 -9.88
N GLU A 540 23.18 -26.56 -9.15
CA GLU A 540 23.24 -26.58 -7.68
C GLU A 540 21.84 -26.57 -7.04
N LEU A 541 20.87 -26.02 -7.71
CA LEU A 541 19.46 -26.09 -7.31
C LEU A 541 18.60 -26.54 -8.49
N THR A 542 17.73 -27.51 -8.22
CA THR A 542 16.71 -27.95 -9.17
C THR A 542 15.34 -27.92 -8.51
N VAL A 543 14.36 -27.37 -9.20
CA VAL A 543 12.97 -27.29 -8.75
C VAL A 543 12.11 -28.08 -9.73
N SER A 544 11.38 -29.08 -9.25
CA SER A 544 10.53 -29.90 -10.11
C SER A 544 9.31 -29.13 -10.61
N ASP A 545 8.77 -29.49 -11.76
CA ASP A 545 7.55 -28.88 -12.33
C ASP A 545 6.37 -28.92 -11.38
N LYS A 546 6.20 -30.08 -10.69
CA LYS A 546 5.16 -30.22 -9.67
C LYS A 546 5.36 -29.27 -8.50
N ALA A 547 6.62 -29.00 -8.11
CA ALA A 547 6.92 -28.00 -7.08
C ALA A 547 6.62 -26.58 -7.57
N LEU A 548 6.99 -26.24 -8.80
CA LEU A 548 6.67 -24.94 -9.39
C LEU A 548 5.15 -24.71 -9.48
N SER A 549 4.39 -25.69 -9.97
CA SER A 549 2.92 -25.62 -9.97
C SER A 549 2.36 -25.49 -8.55
N ALA A 550 2.93 -26.21 -7.57
CA ALA A 550 2.52 -26.06 -6.18
C ALA A 550 2.84 -24.68 -5.60
N VAL A 551 3.95 -24.05 -6.01
CA VAL A 551 4.26 -22.65 -5.64
C VAL A 551 3.21 -21.71 -6.24
N ILE A 552 2.91 -21.86 -7.52
CA ILE A 552 1.92 -21.01 -8.23
C ILE A 552 0.56 -21.11 -7.54
N ARG A 553 0.10 -22.34 -7.25
CA ARG A 553 -1.23 -22.59 -6.66
C ARG A 553 -1.31 -22.25 -5.18
N GLY A 554 -0.30 -22.60 -4.39
CA GLY A 554 -0.40 -22.57 -2.93
C GLY A 554 0.31 -21.41 -2.23
N TYR A 555 1.19 -20.68 -2.91
CA TYR A 555 2.00 -19.64 -2.28
C TYR A 555 1.93 -18.29 -2.98
N THR A 556 1.30 -18.24 -4.17
CA THR A 556 1.08 -16.99 -4.90
C THR A 556 -0.39 -16.85 -5.31
N ARG A 557 -0.92 -15.63 -5.18
CA ARG A 557 -2.26 -15.25 -5.67
C ARG A 557 -2.08 -13.89 -6.35
N GLU A 558 -1.86 -13.92 -7.66
CA GLU A 558 -1.55 -12.71 -8.45
C GLU A 558 -1.88 -12.94 -9.94
N ALA A 559 -2.21 -11.86 -10.64
CA ALA A 559 -2.42 -11.86 -12.08
C ALA A 559 -1.11 -12.11 -12.86
N GLY A 560 -0.01 -11.52 -12.42
CA GLY A 560 1.32 -11.63 -13.01
C GLY A 560 2.22 -12.68 -12.36
N VAL A 561 3.53 -12.40 -12.34
CA VAL A 561 4.57 -13.31 -11.82
C VAL A 561 5.51 -12.66 -10.79
N ARG A 562 5.16 -11.51 -10.24
CA ARG A 562 6.04 -10.75 -9.33
C ARG A 562 6.24 -11.45 -7.98
N ASN A 563 5.17 -12.00 -7.40
CA ASN A 563 5.26 -12.77 -6.17
C ASN A 563 5.87 -14.15 -6.41
N LEU A 564 5.62 -14.74 -7.60
CA LEU A 564 6.28 -15.97 -8.04
C LEU A 564 7.80 -15.76 -8.09
N GLU A 565 8.29 -14.69 -8.70
CA GLU A 565 9.72 -14.34 -8.70
C GLU A 565 10.27 -14.21 -7.28
N ARG A 566 9.52 -13.54 -6.36
CA ARG A 566 9.92 -13.41 -4.95
C ARG A 566 9.99 -14.76 -4.23
N LYS A 567 9.03 -15.66 -4.50
CA LYS A 567 9.01 -17.00 -3.89
C LYS A 567 10.12 -17.90 -4.43
N LEU A 568 10.43 -17.81 -5.71
CA LEU A 568 11.60 -18.48 -6.29
C LEU A 568 12.90 -17.95 -5.65
N GLY A 569 13.04 -16.63 -5.48
CA GLY A 569 14.17 -16.05 -4.76
C GLY A 569 14.27 -16.49 -3.30
N GLU A 570 13.12 -16.71 -2.61
CA GLU A 570 13.11 -17.27 -1.25
C GLU A 570 13.62 -18.72 -1.23
N ILE A 571 13.20 -19.55 -2.19
CA ILE A 571 13.71 -20.91 -2.36
C ILE A 571 15.22 -20.89 -2.63
N CYS A 572 15.67 -20.03 -3.56
CA CYS A 572 17.10 -19.91 -3.89
C CYS A 572 17.95 -19.52 -2.68
N ARG A 573 17.51 -18.53 -1.89
CA ARG A 573 18.22 -18.11 -0.68
C ARG A 573 18.34 -19.23 0.37
N LYS A 574 17.26 -19.95 0.61
CA LYS A 574 17.26 -21.05 1.58
C LYS A 574 18.08 -22.26 1.09
N ALA A 575 18.02 -22.52 -0.22
CA ALA A 575 18.84 -23.56 -0.84
C ALA A 575 20.34 -23.18 -0.81
N ALA A 576 20.70 -21.93 -1.10
CA ALA A 576 22.06 -21.42 -1.00
C ALA A 576 22.61 -21.58 0.43
N ARG A 577 21.79 -21.22 1.43
CA ARG A 577 22.14 -21.46 2.84
C ARG A 577 22.35 -22.94 3.14
N GLU A 578 21.46 -23.82 2.68
CA GLU A 578 21.59 -25.26 2.91
C GLU A 578 22.85 -25.84 2.25
N ILE A 579 23.20 -25.39 1.03
CA ILE A 579 24.42 -25.78 0.34
C ILE A 579 25.65 -25.31 1.13
N TYR A 580 25.66 -24.06 1.58
CA TYR A 580 26.77 -23.47 2.32
C TYR A 580 26.98 -24.13 3.70
N GLU A 581 25.90 -24.41 4.46
CA GLU A 581 26.00 -24.99 5.81
C GLU A 581 26.26 -26.49 5.81
N SER A 582 25.81 -27.24 4.79
CA SER A 582 25.85 -28.71 4.78
C SER A 582 26.82 -29.32 3.76
N GLU A 583 27.66 -28.52 3.09
CA GLU A 583 28.62 -28.94 2.03
C GLU A 583 27.97 -29.77 0.91
N LYS A 584 26.64 -29.71 0.76
CA LYS A 584 25.94 -30.39 -0.32
C LYS A 584 26.29 -29.78 -1.66
N LYS A 585 26.57 -30.60 -2.66
CA LYS A 585 26.85 -30.13 -4.03
C LYS A 585 25.59 -29.67 -4.78
N ALA A 586 24.42 -30.17 -4.41
CA ALA A 586 23.16 -29.81 -5.05
C ALA A 586 21.97 -30.05 -4.14
N VAL A 587 20.90 -29.24 -4.32
CA VAL A 587 19.62 -29.33 -3.62
C VAL A 587 18.51 -29.56 -4.64
N LYS A 588 17.61 -30.49 -4.35
CA LYS A 588 16.41 -30.74 -5.17
C LYS A 588 15.15 -30.40 -4.39
N VAL A 589 14.38 -29.47 -4.93
CA VAL A 589 13.08 -29.05 -4.37
C VAL A 589 11.96 -29.77 -5.12
N THR A 590 11.15 -30.49 -4.34
CA THR A 590 9.98 -31.24 -4.81
C THR A 590 8.74 -30.70 -4.09
N GLU A 591 7.54 -31.09 -4.54
CA GLU A 591 6.30 -30.70 -3.85
C GLU A 591 6.29 -31.14 -2.38
N GLN A 592 6.85 -32.30 -2.05
CA GLN A 592 6.86 -32.86 -0.70
C GLN A 592 7.73 -32.04 0.28
N ASN A 593 8.88 -31.53 -0.17
CA ASN A 593 9.78 -30.77 0.69
C ASN A 593 9.61 -29.25 0.56
N LEU A 594 8.67 -28.78 -0.26
CA LEU A 594 8.44 -27.36 -0.52
C LEU A 594 8.10 -26.58 0.76
N ALA A 595 7.39 -27.21 1.68
CA ALA A 595 7.04 -26.60 2.97
C ALA A 595 8.27 -26.25 3.83
N LYS A 596 9.40 -26.93 3.66
CA LYS A 596 10.67 -26.59 4.32
C LYS A 596 11.19 -25.21 3.86
N TYR A 597 10.96 -24.87 2.60
CA TYR A 597 11.44 -23.62 1.99
C TYR A 597 10.47 -22.46 2.12
N LEU A 598 9.17 -22.72 1.97
CA LEU A 598 8.14 -21.65 1.91
C LEU A 598 7.15 -21.66 3.08
N GLY A 599 7.26 -22.63 4.00
CA GLY A 599 6.29 -22.82 5.08
C GLY A 599 5.00 -23.49 4.61
N LYS A 600 3.94 -23.37 5.39
CA LYS A 600 2.62 -23.94 5.04
C LYS A 600 2.03 -23.22 3.82
N LYS A 601 1.27 -23.94 3.00
CA LYS A 601 0.50 -23.34 1.89
C LYS A 601 -0.37 -22.22 2.45
N LYS A 602 -0.33 -21.03 1.80
CA LYS A 602 -1.06 -19.84 2.24
C LYS A 602 -2.41 -19.72 1.57
N TYR A 603 -2.53 -20.24 0.36
CA TYR A 603 -3.72 -20.13 -0.46
C TYR A 603 -4.24 -21.53 -0.76
N GLY A 604 -5.54 -21.72 -0.56
CA GLY A 604 -6.30 -22.82 -1.16
C GLY A 604 -7.17 -22.18 -2.24
N PHE A 605 -7.41 -22.86 -3.34
CA PHE A 605 -8.52 -22.47 -4.18
C PHE A 605 -9.80 -22.84 -3.42
N ASP A 606 -10.74 -21.90 -3.32
CA ASP A 606 -12.09 -22.25 -2.92
C ASP A 606 -12.62 -23.23 -3.98
N LYS A 607 -12.68 -24.47 -3.58
CA LYS A 607 -13.25 -25.49 -4.42
C LYS A 607 -14.75 -25.22 -4.60
N ARG A 608 -15.31 -25.70 -5.71
CA ARG A 608 -16.75 -25.73 -5.88
C ARG A 608 -17.42 -26.31 -4.64
N ASN A 609 -18.66 -25.95 -4.39
CA ASN A 609 -19.46 -26.54 -3.31
C ASN A 609 -19.48 -28.07 -3.47
N GLU A 610 -19.44 -28.80 -2.36
CA GLU A 610 -19.38 -30.29 -2.43
C GLU A 610 -20.74 -30.87 -2.79
N GLN A 611 -21.81 -30.16 -2.51
CA GLN A 611 -23.20 -30.56 -2.72
C GLN A 611 -24.02 -29.42 -3.32
N ASP A 612 -25.13 -29.79 -3.93
CA ASP A 612 -26.13 -28.83 -4.41
C ASP A 612 -26.87 -28.24 -3.20
N GLU A 613 -26.91 -26.92 -3.08
CA GLU A 613 -27.44 -26.22 -1.90
C GLU A 613 -28.51 -25.22 -2.27
N ILE A 614 -29.48 -25.01 -1.35
CA ILE A 614 -30.53 -24.02 -1.51
C ILE A 614 -30.02 -22.65 -1.08
N GLY A 615 -30.20 -21.64 -1.94
CA GLY A 615 -29.85 -20.28 -1.63
C GLY A 615 -28.34 -19.97 -1.70
N VAL A 616 -27.52 -20.92 -2.12
CA VAL A 616 -26.07 -20.77 -2.25
C VAL A 616 -25.65 -20.87 -3.71
N VAL A 617 -25.06 -19.80 -4.25
CA VAL A 617 -24.66 -19.73 -5.67
C VAL A 617 -23.25 -19.19 -5.80
N ARG A 618 -22.52 -19.73 -6.75
CA ARG A 618 -21.17 -19.28 -7.04
C ARG A 618 -21.13 -18.30 -8.22
N GLY A 619 -20.77 -17.08 -7.92
CA GLY A 619 -20.49 -16.03 -8.90
C GLY A 619 -19.02 -15.98 -9.29
N LEU A 620 -18.72 -15.25 -10.35
CA LEU A 620 -17.37 -14.99 -10.85
C LEU A 620 -17.03 -13.52 -10.75
N ALA A 621 -15.91 -13.23 -10.08
CA ALA A 621 -15.40 -11.88 -9.88
C ALA A 621 -14.07 -11.68 -10.58
N TRP A 622 -13.78 -10.44 -10.91
CA TRP A 622 -12.47 -9.97 -11.32
C TRP A 622 -11.90 -9.02 -10.27
N THR A 623 -10.64 -9.21 -9.94
CA THR A 623 -9.90 -8.42 -8.96
C THR A 623 -8.54 -8.00 -9.52
N SER A 624 -7.88 -7.05 -8.88
CA SER A 624 -6.52 -6.62 -9.25
C SER A 624 -5.47 -7.74 -9.19
N VAL A 625 -5.79 -8.85 -8.53
CA VAL A 625 -4.90 -10.03 -8.41
C VAL A 625 -5.28 -11.16 -9.37
N GLY A 626 -6.35 -11.00 -10.16
CA GLY A 626 -6.86 -11.98 -11.12
C GLY A 626 -8.33 -12.30 -10.91
N GLY A 627 -8.82 -13.37 -11.54
CA GLY A 627 -10.17 -13.84 -11.35
C GLY A 627 -10.33 -14.59 -10.03
N ASP A 628 -11.53 -14.52 -9.46
CA ASP A 628 -11.92 -15.19 -8.24
C ASP A 628 -13.35 -15.72 -8.31
N THR A 629 -13.72 -16.65 -7.42
CA THR A 629 -15.10 -17.06 -7.25
C THR A 629 -15.69 -16.44 -6.01
N LEU A 630 -16.93 -15.99 -6.10
CA LEU A 630 -17.68 -15.44 -4.97
C LEU A 630 -18.81 -16.38 -4.60
N GLU A 631 -18.86 -16.80 -3.36
CA GLU A 631 -20.01 -17.48 -2.82
C GLU A 631 -21.04 -16.45 -2.39
N ILE A 632 -22.28 -16.62 -2.84
CA ILE A 632 -23.42 -15.77 -2.48
C ILE A 632 -24.42 -16.65 -1.75
N GLU A 633 -24.66 -16.30 -0.51
CA GLU A 633 -25.60 -17.00 0.36
C GLU A 633 -26.86 -16.14 0.55
N VAL A 634 -28.02 -16.76 0.42
CA VAL A 634 -29.31 -16.12 0.67
C VAL A 634 -30.08 -16.93 1.70
N ASN A 635 -30.49 -16.28 2.75
CA ASN A 635 -31.38 -16.83 3.76
C ASN A 635 -32.68 -16.08 3.80
N ILE A 636 -33.79 -16.83 4.02
CA ILE A 636 -35.14 -16.33 4.17
C ILE A 636 -35.61 -16.65 5.55
N MET A 637 -36.13 -15.69 6.24
CA MET A 637 -36.67 -15.85 7.60
C MET A 637 -37.99 -15.08 7.77
N PRO A 638 -38.88 -15.54 8.64
CA PRO A 638 -40.08 -14.78 8.98
C PRO A 638 -39.72 -13.38 9.45
N GLY A 639 -40.37 -12.35 8.93
CA GLY A 639 -40.00 -10.98 9.23
C GLY A 639 -41.07 -9.97 8.79
N LYS A 640 -40.66 -8.76 8.44
CA LYS A 640 -41.52 -7.65 8.02
C LYS A 640 -41.25 -7.20 6.58
N GLY A 641 -40.56 -8.03 5.79
CA GLY A 641 -40.23 -7.72 4.41
C GLY A 641 -38.92 -6.91 4.28
N GLU A 642 -38.04 -6.99 5.27
CA GLU A 642 -36.72 -6.33 5.21
C GLU A 642 -35.79 -7.02 4.20
N PHE A 643 -35.04 -6.21 3.45
CA PHE A 643 -34.02 -6.69 2.52
C PHE A 643 -32.63 -6.31 3.04
N LYS A 644 -31.90 -7.29 3.58
CA LYS A 644 -30.62 -7.10 4.23
C LYS A 644 -29.47 -7.55 3.33
N LEU A 645 -28.44 -6.71 3.25
CA LEU A 645 -27.23 -6.98 2.47
C LEU A 645 -26.01 -6.86 3.37
N THR A 646 -25.18 -7.91 3.42
CA THR A 646 -23.95 -7.93 4.21
C THR A 646 -22.76 -8.50 3.39
N GLY A 647 -21.49 -8.17 3.77
CA GLY A 647 -20.30 -8.61 3.07
C GLY A 647 -19.48 -7.48 2.42
N GLN A 648 -19.60 -6.24 2.93
CA GLN A 648 -18.92 -5.04 2.40
C GLN A 648 -19.20 -4.80 0.91
N LEU A 649 -20.48 -4.77 0.56
CA LEU A 649 -20.91 -4.52 -0.80
C LEU A 649 -20.88 -3.02 -1.12
N GLY A 650 -20.29 -2.68 -2.26
CA GLY A 650 -20.33 -1.34 -2.82
C GLY A 650 -21.72 -0.98 -3.33
N ASP A 651 -21.92 0.28 -3.70
CA ASP A 651 -23.25 0.79 -4.05
C ASP A 651 -23.79 0.20 -5.34
N VAL A 652 -22.92 -0.02 -6.35
CA VAL A 652 -23.33 -0.67 -7.62
C VAL A 652 -23.82 -2.11 -7.39
N MET A 653 -23.15 -2.83 -6.49
CA MET A 653 -23.57 -4.21 -6.15
C MET A 653 -24.89 -4.24 -5.36
N LYS A 654 -25.12 -3.26 -4.47
CA LYS A 654 -26.40 -3.09 -3.77
C LYS A 654 -27.55 -2.77 -4.72
N GLU A 655 -27.32 -1.88 -5.68
CA GLU A 655 -28.30 -1.57 -6.75
C GLU A 655 -28.62 -2.81 -7.59
N SER A 656 -27.62 -3.59 -7.94
CA SER A 656 -27.80 -4.84 -8.68
C SER A 656 -28.64 -5.86 -7.90
N ALA A 657 -28.45 -5.96 -6.57
CA ALA A 657 -29.29 -6.80 -5.71
C ALA A 657 -30.74 -6.29 -5.67
N GLN A 658 -30.93 -4.96 -5.62
CA GLN A 658 -32.28 -4.35 -5.67
C GLN A 658 -32.97 -4.57 -7.02
N ALA A 659 -32.24 -4.51 -8.11
CA ALA A 659 -32.77 -4.85 -9.44
C ALA A 659 -33.24 -6.31 -9.49
N GLY A 660 -32.44 -7.23 -8.93
CA GLY A 660 -32.76 -8.65 -8.83
C GLY A 660 -34.02 -8.93 -8.04
N ILE A 661 -34.18 -8.36 -6.84
CA ILE A 661 -35.39 -8.56 -6.03
C ILE A 661 -36.62 -7.95 -6.70
N SER A 662 -36.47 -6.80 -7.39
CA SER A 662 -37.55 -6.16 -8.14
C SER A 662 -38.02 -7.03 -9.31
N TYR A 663 -37.08 -7.66 -10.03
CA TYR A 663 -37.39 -8.65 -11.05
C TYR A 663 -38.17 -9.84 -10.48
N ILE A 664 -37.67 -10.44 -9.40
CA ILE A 664 -38.35 -11.58 -8.75
C ILE A 664 -39.80 -11.24 -8.37
N ARG A 665 -40.03 -10.04 -7.82
CA ARG A 665 -41.39 -9.56 -7.51
C ARG A 665 -42.25 -9.46 -8.76
N SER A 666 -41.71 -9.04 -9.88
CA SER A 666 -42.46 -8.90 -11.14
C SER A 666 -42.88 -10.25 -11.75
N VAL A 667 -42.10 -11.31 -11.51
CA VAL A 667 -42.36 -12.65 -12.04
C VAL A 667 -42.87 -13.64 -10.95
N SER A 668 -43.32 -13.12 -9.83
CA SER A 668 -43.75 -13.92 -8.67
C SER A 668 -44.83 -14.97 -9.01
N GLU A 669 -45.76 -14.64 -9.92
CA GLU A 669 -46.82 -15.58 -10.36
C GLU A 669 -46.23 -16.74 -11.19
N GLU A 670 -45.21 -16.51 -11.99
CA GLU A 670 -44.55 -17.56 -12.82
C GLU A 670 -43.85 -18.61 -11.95
N TYR A 671 -43.31 -18.20 -10.80
CA TYR A 671 -42.60 -19.07 -9.87
C TYR A 671 -43.46 -19.51 -8.67
N ASN A 672 -44.76 -19.31 -8.72
CA ASN A 672 -45.70 -19.68 -7.67
C ASN A 672 -45.36 -19.07 -6.29
N ILE A 673 -44.83 -17.87 -6.26
CA ILE A 673 -44.47 -17.15 -5.03
C ILE A 673 -45.74 -16.49 -4.47
N PRO A 674 -46.13 -16.73 -3.20
CA PRO A 674 -47.29 -16.14 -2.57
C PRO A 674 -47.23 -14.59 -2.60
N LYS A 675 -48.36 -13.91 -2.82
CA LYS A 675 -48.43 -12.44 -2.89
C LYS A 675 -47.94 -11.74 -1.62
N ASP A 676 -48.13 -12.34 -0.45
CA ASP A 676 -47.73 -11.81 0.84
C ASP A 676 -46.31 -12.21 1.25
N PHE A 677 -45.65 -13.06 0.46
CA PHE A 677 -44.30 -13.60 0.77
C PHE A 677 -43.31 -12.47 1.12
N PHE A 678 -43.26 -11.40 0.31
CA PHE A 678 -42.33 -10.30 0.50
C PHE A 678 -42.70 -9.35 1.63
N LYS A 679 -43.87 -9.54 2.27
CA LYS A 679 -44.29 -8.77 3.46
C LYS A 679 -44.02 -9.54 4.75
N GLU A 680 -44.07 -10.85 4.67
CA GLU A 680 -44.00 -11.76 5.81
C GLU A 680 -42.60 -12.35 6.01
N ASN A 681 -41.68 -12.19 5.04
CA ASN A 681 -40.37 -12.75 5.10
C ASN A 681 -39.29 -11.69 4.83
N ASP A 682 -38.29 -11.69 5.67
CA ASP A 682 -37.06 -10.95 5.44
C ASP A 682 -36.12 -11.79 4.57
N ILE A 683 -35.42 -11.12 3.63
CA ILE A 683 -34.42 -11.73 2.75
C ILE A 683 -33.09 -11.14 3.12
N HIS A 684 -32.13 -12.02 3.48
CA HIS A 684 -30.78 -11.63 3.80
C HIS A 684 -29.80 -12.25 2.81
N ILE A 685 -29.10 -11.38 2.06
CA ILE A 685 -27.97 -11.79 1.21
C ILE A 685 -26.68 -11.54 1.96
N HIS A 686 -25.86 -12.57 2.04
CA HIS A 686 -24.52 -12.48 2.59
C HIS A 686 -23.49 -12.91 1.54
N ILE A 687 -22.43 -12.12 1.39
CA ILE A 687 -21.27 -12.51 0.57
C ILE A 687 -20.09 -12.61 1.51
N PRO A 688 -19.61 -13.85 1.83
CA PRO A 688 -18.49 -14.07 2.72
C PRO A 688 -17.22 -13.29 2.32
N GLU A 689 -16.18 -13.35 3.15
CA GLU A 689 -14.93 -12.58 3.01
C GLU A 689 -15.10 -11.07 3.23
N GLY A 690 -15.65 -10.67 4.37
CA GLY A 690 -15.90 -9.26 4.75
C GLY A 690 -14.65 -8.35 4.82
N ALA A 691 -13.44 -8.89 4.72
CA ALA A 691 -12.21 -8.11 4.69
C ALA A 691 -11.93 -7.44 3.33
N THR A 692 -12.61 -7.88 2.25
CA THR A 692 -12.39 -7.36 0.89
C THR A 692 -13.64 -6.65 0.41
N PRO A 693 -13.58 -5.33 0.12
CA PRO A 693 -14.69 -4.61 -0.51
C PRO A 693 -15.02 -5.22 -1.87
N LYS A 694 -16.32 -5.39 -2.13
CA LYS A 694 -16.83 -5.97 -3.36
C LYS A 694 -17.79 -4.99 -4.03
N ASP A 695 -17.52 -4.65 -5.28
CA ASP A 695 -18.38 -3.77 -6.05
C ASP A 695 -18.44 -4.20 -7.52
N GLY A 696 -19.57 -3.92 -8.16
CA GLY A 696 -19.79 -4.18 -9.56
C GLY A 696 -21.15 -4.83 -9.88
N PRO A 697 -21.70 -4.60 -11.08
CA PRO A 697 -23.02 -5.09 -11.47
C PRO A 697 -23.03 -6.58 -11.87
N SER A 698 -21.87 -7.18 -12.13
CA SER A 698 -21.75 -8.51 -12.76
C SER A 698 -22.19 -9.69 -11.87
N ALA A 699 -22.51 -9.45 -10.61
CA ALA A 699 -23.09 -10.44 -9.69
C ALA A 699 -24.62 -10.47 -9.72
N GLY A 700 -25.26 -9.67 -10.56
CA GLY A 700 -26.72 -9.51 -10.58
C GLY A 700 -27.46 -10.82 -10.83
N ILE A 701 -27.07 -11.58 -11.87
CA ILE A 701 -27.71 -12.88 -12.13
C ILE A 701 -27.44 -13.88 -11.01
N THR A 702 -26.27 -13.83 -10.38
CA THR A 702 -25.89 -14.73 -9.28
C THR A 702 -26.74 -14.48 -8.04
N MET A 703 -26.89 -13.22 -7.64
CA MET A 703 -27.75 -12.84 -6.50
C MET A 703 -29.21 -13.18 -6.77
N THR A 704 -29.68 -12.94 -7.99
CA THR A 704 -31.07 -13.25 -8.38
C THR A 704 -31.33 -14.76 -8.36
N THR A 705 -30.42 -15.55 -8.87
CA THR A 705 -30.50 -17.03 -8.84
C THR A 705 -30.48 -17.53 -7.39
N ALA A 706 -29.62 -16.98 -6.52
CA ALA A 706 -29.57 -17.35 -5.12
C ALA A 706 -30.88 -17.01 -4.38
N MET A 707 -31.43 -15.81 -4.63
CA MET A 707 -32.73 -15.42 -4.07
C MET A 707 -33.85 -16.33 -4.54
N LEU A 708 -33.96 -16.61 -5.85
CA LEU A 708 -34.98 -17.51 -6.37
C LEU A 708 -34.85 -18.94 -5.84
N SER A 709 -33.63 -19.46 -5.77
CA SER A 709 -33.37 -20.76 -5.15
C SER A 709 -33.86 -20.80 -3.70
N ALA A 710 -33.52 -19.77 -2.91
CA ALA A 710 -33.96 -19.70 -1.50
C ALA A 710 -35.49 -19.57 -1.37
N ILE A 711 -36.14 -18.79 -2.24
CA ILE A 711 -37.59 -18.58 -2.24
C ILE A 711 -38.32 -19.84 -2.67
N THR A 712 -37.91 -20.47 -3.77
CA THR A 712 -38.53 -21.67 -4.33
C THR A 712 -38.10 -22.96 -3.67
N LYS A 713 -37.07 -22.92 -2.81
CA LYS A 713 -36.43 -24.07 -2.16
C LYS A 713 -35.83 -25.08 -3.14
N ASN A 714 -35.51 -24.68 -4.36
CA ASN A 714 -34.88 -25.50 -5.34
C ASN A 714 -33.35 -25.35 -5.21
N PRO A 715 -32.59 -26.43 -4.97
CA PRO A 715 -31.13 -26.36 -4.82
C PRO A 715 -30.45 -25.90 -6.13
N VAL A 716 -29.32 -25.21 -5.98
CA VAL A 716 -28.47 -24.81 -7.09
C VAL A 716 -27.35 -25.83 -7.28
N ARG A 717 -27.08 -26.20 -8.50
CA ARG A 717 -26.00 -27.12 -8.86
C ARG A 717 -24.65 -26.61 -8.41
N ALA A 718 -23.89 -27.41 -7.70
CA ALA A 718 -22.57 -27.11 -7.17
C ALA A 718 -21.49 -26.93 -8.26
N ASP A 719 -21.71 -27.49 -9.46
CA ASP A 719 -20.77 -27.44 -10.57
C ASP A 719 -21.04 -26.31 -11.58
N VAL A 720 -22.00 -25.40 -11.26
CA VAL A 720 -22.37 -24.25 -12.06
C VAL A 720 -21.85 -22.96 -11.41
N ALA A 721 -21.28 -22.08 -12.23
CA ALA A 721 -21.00 -20.70 -11.86
C ALA A 721 -21.56 -19.74 -12.91
N MET A 722 -21.76 -18.50 -12.54
CA MET A 722 -22.36 -17.52 -13.43
C MET A 722 -21.82 -16.12 -13.24
N THR A 723 -21.95 -15.30 -14.27
CA THR A 723 -21.63 -13.88 -14.21
C THR A 723 -22.47 -13.11 -15.23
N GLY A 724 -23.04 -12.00 -14.83
CA GLY A 724 -23.88 -11.16 -15.68
C GLY A 724 -24.58 -10.07 -14.88
N GLU A 725 -24.79 -8.93 -15.48
CA GLU A 725 -25.63 -7.88 -14.96
C GLU A 725 -27.08 -8.18 -15.28
N ILE A 726 -28.00 -7.87 -14.36
CA ILE A 726 -29.43 -8.09 -14.55
C ILE A 726 -30.19 -6.78 -14.71
N THR A 727 -31.16 -6.77 -15.58
CA THR A 727 -32.13 -5.66 -15.70
C THR A 727 -33.44 -5.97 -14.96
N LEU A 728 -34.29 -4.95 -14.70
CA LEU A 728 -35.61 -5.12 -14.10
C LEU A 728 -36.56 -6.03 -14.91
N ARG A 729 -36.22 -6.36 -16.15
CA ARG A 729 -36.98 -7.26 -17.02
C ARG A 729 -36.30 -8.64 -17.22
N GLY A 730 -35.32 -8.97 -16.39
CA GLY A 730 -34.62 -10.25 -16.44
C GLY A 730 -33.63 -10.44 -17.58
N ARG A 731 -33.33 -9.39 -18.36
CA ARG A 731 -32.32 -9.46 -19.41
C ARG A 731 -30.93 -9.49 -18.78
N VAL A 732 -30.06 -10.29 -19.39
CA VAL A 732 -28.66 -10.40 -18.96
C VAL A 732 -27.78 -9.51 -19.84
N LEU A 733 -27.08 -8.58 -19.21
CA LEU A 733 -26.20 -7.61 -19.86
C LEU A 733 -24.73 -8.06 -19.84
N PRO A 734 -23.91 -7.62 -20.81
CA PRO A 734 -22.52 -7.99 -20.94
C PRO A 734 -21.67 -7.47 -19.77
N ILE A 735 -20.54 -8.16 -19.53
CA ILE A 735 -19.62 -7.89 -18.43
C ILE A 735 -18.17 -7.83 -18.91
N GLY A 736 -17.30 -7.21 -18.10
CA GLY A 736 -15.86 -7.16 -18.33
C GLY A 736 -15.08 -8.24 -17.57
N GLY A 737 -13.78 -8.39 -17.89
CA GLY A 737 -12.86 -9.30 -17.21
C GLY A 737 -13.20 -10.78 -17.41
N LEU A 738 -13.72 -11.14 -18.59
CA LEU A 738 -14.25 -12.46 -18.85
C LEU A 738 -13.19 -13.57 -18.83
N LYS A 739 -12.00 -13.31 -19.36
CA LYS A 739 -10.87 -14.27 -19.37
C LYS A 739 -10.51 -14.69 -17.94
N GLU A 740 -10.37 -13.72 -17.06
CA GLU A 740 -10.02 -13.95 -15.63
C GLU A 740 -11.13 -14.72 -14.91
N LYS A 741 -12.39 -14.39 -15.17
CA LYS A 741 -13.55 -15.06 -14.59
C LYS A 741 -13.66 -16.51 -15.01
N ILE A 742 -13.47 -16.82 -16.31
CA ILE A 742 -13.47 -18.21 -16.82
C ILE A 742 -12.29 -18.99 -16.24
N LEU A 743 -11.13 -18.36 -16.12
CA LEU A 743 -9.96 -18.98 -15.51
C LEU A 743 -10.20 -19.30 -14.02
N ALA A 744 -10.87 -18.40 -13.29
CA ALA A 744 -11.26 -18.67 -11.90
C ALA A 744 -12.24 -19.85 -11.80
N ALA A 745 -13.26 -19.90 -12.65
CA ALA A 745 -14.19 -21.01 -12.70
C ALA A 745 -13.48 -22.36 -12.94
N LYS A 746 -12.55 -22.38 -13.90
CA LYS A 746 -11.73 -23.57 -14.18
C LYS A 746 -10.91 -24.02 -12.98
N ASN A 747 -10.25 -23.07 -12.32
CA ASN A 747 -9.41 -23.35 -11.15
C ASN A 747 -10.22 -23.83 -9.95
N ALA A 748 -11.46 -23.36 -9.79
CA ALA A 748 -12.40 -23.80 -8.76
C ALA A 748 -13.01 -25.20 -9.06
N GLY A 749 -12.78 -25.75 -10.27
CA GLY A 749 -13.33 -27.04 -10.67
C GLY A 749 -14.80 -26.99 -11.08
N ILE A 750 -15.30 -25.81 -11.45
CA ILE A 750 -16.62 -25.63 -12.07
C ILE A 750 -16.64 -26.33 -13.43
N LYS A 751 -17.80 -26.88 -13.80
CA LYS A 751 -17.98 -27.53 -15.09
C LYS A 751 -18.77 -26.68 -16.08
N THR A 752 -19.79 -25.98 -15.60
CA THR A 752 -20.69 -25.19 -16.45
C THR A 752 -20.63 -23.72 -16.03
N VAL A 753 -20.47 -22.80 -16.99
CA VAL A 753 -20.41 -21.36 -16.72
C VAL A 753 -21.48 -20.64 -17.56
N CYS A 754 -22.41 -19.96 -16.92
CA CYS A 754 -23.40 -19.11 -17.58
C CYS A 754 -22.81 -17.71 -17.81
N ILE A 755 -22.81 -17.28 -19.08
CA ILE A 755 -22.21 -16.02 -19.56
C ILE A 755 -23.22 -15.30 -20.44
N PRO A 756 -23.27 -13.93 -20.40
CA PRO A 756 -24.14 -13.17 -21.27
C PRO A 756 -23.82 -13.45 -22.75
N LYS A 757 -24.83 -13.67 -23.59
CA LYS A 757 -24.67 -13.93 -25.02
C LYS A 757 -23.91 -12.82 -25.75
N LYS A 758 -24.06 -11.58 -25.32
CA LYS A 758 -23.32 -10.44 -25.90
C LYS A 758 -21.80 -10.51 -25.69
N ASN A 759 -21.33 -11.36 -24.79
CA ASN A 759 -19.90 -11.65 -24.60
C ASN A 759 -19.40 -12.85 -25.44
N GLU A 760 -20.18 -13.38 -26.38
CA GLU A 760 -19.77 -14.50 -27.22
C GLU A 760 -18.49 -14.21 -27.98
N LYS A 761 -18.35 -13.01 -28.54
CA LYS A 761 -17.12 -12.56 -29.22
C LYS A 761 -15.91 -12.57 -28.30
N ASP A 762 -16.07 -12.12 -27.06
CA ASP A 762 -14.99 -12.12 -26.07
C ASP A 762 -14.56 -13.56 -25.72
N VAL A 763 -15.52 -14.50 -25.68
CA VAL A 763 -15.24 -15.92 -25.45
C VAL A 763 -14.50 -16.55 -26.64
N GLU A 764 -14.82 -16.17 -27.88
CA GLU A 764 -14.10 -16.66 -29.07
C GLU A 764 -12.61 -16.34 -28.99
N GLU A 765 -12.26 -15.15 -28.50
CA GLU A 765 -10.89 -14.69 -28.34
C GLU A 765 -10.10 -15.40 -27.22
N ILE A 766 -10.77 -16.09 -26.31
CA ILE A 766 -10.12 -16.84 -25.23
C ILE A 766 -9.53 -18.13 -25.77
N SER A 767 -8.28 -18.42 -25.39
CA SER A 767 -7.57 -19.61 -25.84
C SER A 767 -8.32 -20.91 -25.51
N MET A 768 -8.21 -21.89 -26.39
CA MET A 768 -8.82 -23.21 -26.21
C MET A 768 -8.34 -23.93 -24.93
N GLU A 769 -7.12 -23.64 -24.51
CA GLU A 769 -6.57 -24.17 -23.27
C GLU A 769 -7.42 -23.77 -22.05
N ILE A 770 -7.85 -22.51 -21.97
CA ILE A 770 -8.69 -22.00 -20.87
C ILE A 770 -10.09 -22.64 -20.94
N LYS A 771 -10.67 -22.74 -22.13
CA LYS A 771 -12.02 -23.28 -22.35
C LYS A 771 -12.11 -24.80 -22.14
N LYS A 772 -11.00 -25.51 -22.29
CA LYS A 772 -10.98 -26.97 -22.21
C LYS A 772 -11.46 -27.48 -20.85
N GLY A 773 -12.53 -28.29 -20.88
CA GLY A 773 -13.14 -28.90 -19.68
C GLY A 773 -14.22 -28.03 -19.02
N LEU A 774 -14.58 -26.90 -19.64
CA LEU A 774 -15.70 -26.06 -19.24
C LEU A 774 -16.78 -26.09 -20.33
N GLU A 775 -18.02 -26.21 -19.91
CA GLU A 775 -19.20 -25.98 -20.72
C GLU A 775 -19.61 -24.52 -20.57
N ILE A 776 -19.59 -23.76 -21.64
CA ILE A 776 -19.97 -22.35 -21.63
C ILE A 776 -21.39 -22.24 -22.19
N VAL A 777 -22.32 -21.74 -21.37
CA VAL A 777 -23.70 -21.54 -21.74
C VAL A 777 -23.93 -20.03 -21.91
N PHE A 778 -24.31 -19.64 -23.10
CA PHE A 778 -24.66 -18.25 -23.40
C PHE A 778 -26.13 -17.99 -23.08
N VAL A 779 -26.40 -16.92 -22.32
CA VAL A 779 -27.74 -16.59 -21.81
C VAL A 779 -28.11 -15.14 -22.17
N GLU A 780 -29.37 -14.94 -22.55
CA GLU A 780 -29.98 -13.62 -22.79
C GLU A 780 -30.95 -13.21 -21.68
N GLN A 781 -31.54 -14.18 -21.03
CA GLN A 781 -32.54 -14.01 -19.97
C GLN A 781 -32.15 -14.80 -18.72
N ILE A 782 -32.54 -14.30 -17.57
CA ILE A 782 -32.30 -14.98 -16.29
C ILE A 782 -33.01 -16.35 -16.22
N ALA A 783 -34.17 -16.53 -16.89
CA ALA A 783 -34.86 -17.79 -16.96
C ALA A 783 -33.96 -18.93 -17.52
N GLU A 784 -33.15 -18.64 -18.55
CA GLU A 784 -32.19 -19.58 -19.13
C GLU A 784 -31.09 -19.96 -18.12
N VAL A 785 -30.68 -19.00 -17.28
CA VAL A 785 -29.72 -19.28 -16.20
C VAL A 785 -30.33 -20.24 -15.17
N LEU A 786 -31.59 -20.01 -14.79
CA LEU A 786 -32.30 -20.85 -13.82
C LEU A 786 -32.51 -22.28 -14.33
N ASP A 787 -32.81 -22.43 -15.63
CA ASP A 787 -32.95 -23.75 -16.25
C ASP A 787 -31.65 -24.58 -16.19
N VAL A 788 -30.50 -23.92 -16.24
CA VAL A 788 -29.18 -24.57 -16.16
C VAL A 788 -28.75 -24.77 -14.71
N ALA A 789 -29.01 -23.81 -13.85
CA ALA A 789 -28.44 -23.75 -12.50
C ALA A 789 -29.29 -24.46 -11.44
N LEU A 790 -30.63 -24.48 -11.55
CA LEU A 790 -31.49 -25.13 -10.58
C LEU A 790 -31.63 -26.61 -10.85
N VAL A 791 -31.61 -27.42 -9.79
CA VAL A 791 -31.94 -28.84 -9.86
C VAL A 791 -33.46 -28.93 -10.01
N LYS A 792 -33.91 -29.55 -11.11
CA LYS A 792 -35.35 -29.78 -11.38
C LYS A 792 -35.89 -30.94 -10.58
#